data_07a9a675b12038200d269d38bee48141
#
_entry.id   07a9a675b12038200d269d38bee48141
#
_cell.length_a   1.000
_cell.length_b   1.000
_cell.length_c   1.000
_cell.angle_alpha   90.00
_cell.angle_beta   90.00
_cell.angle_gamma   90.00
#
_symmetry.space_group_name_H-M   'P 1'
#
loop_
_entity.id
_entity.type
_entity.pdbx_description
1 polymer ?
#
loop_
_entity_poly.entity_id
_entity_poly.type
_entity_poly.pdbx_seq_one_letter_code
_entity_poly.pdbx_strand_id
1 'polypeptide(L)'
;MRAFRLHPAHGFAFALGTCALLPLAELPSTVTLGVLAAVALIAAVAAYSGTAGRAKFALGLAAIALFGLVYAAAIGERRLDQRLDAALQGENVELAGHVDGLPIRDQRSVRFELQTVAGARELPRRMRLSWYETGVAPEPGDCLRLVVRLKRPRGLVNAAGFDFERQALAGNIGATGYIVRALPAQSECAARFDIDRVRDAIAGAIDLALPPGRIRATIKGLAIGDTREIDDADWDLFRASGTTHLIAISGLHVGLAAAIGGGLLWLLYWLWPGLGLRLPRPQAMAVAALLTACIYAVLAGYSLPTQRTLITIAAMLAGVLTRRELGWWTRYTLALVAVLLLDPLAPLSAGFWLSFGAVAWLILAFGRRWRPEPLWRAWIMPQLGLTVALLPLGLAFFQQASLAAPLVNLLAVPYVTFLIVPILLLALLLSPIAMLSAPIWQLAAGLLGPFDALIVWAADLPLSRWTLPAPSLVAWVLALLGILWLLAPRGWPGRALGAFALLPLLLPRSPALPQGAFALSLLDVGQGQATLVRTAAHTLLVDTGPGFPDGGDLGDRVLAPALADIGVQGLDRLIVSHDDLDHAGGTASLRRRLSIGRIDASAPGSIPGASLCQMGERWTWDGVDFEILHPPTTLPYLGNESSCVVRIAGAGGSALIPGDIGTTIEGRLIREQGDRLDVDVLIAGHHGSAGSTSADFLQAVTPKQVWYSAGYLNRFDFPRPVVVERVTAAGARQFNTAELGAIDLLFLPQGMQTPVFARASERRWWHEASAPPGAD
;
A
#
# COMPACT_ATOMS: atom_id res chain seq x y z
N MET A 1 -29.86 36.38 -15.54
CA MET A 1 -28.83 35.33 -15.28
C MET A 1 -29.51 33.99 -15.10
N ARG A 2 -29.49 33.09 -16.08
CA ARG A 2 -29.98 31.69 -15.90
C ARG A 2 -29.02 31.00 -14.99
N ALA A 3 -29.45 30.65 -13.77
CA ALA A 3 -28.65 29.97 -12.78
C ALA A 3 -28.06 28.70 -13.44
N PHE A 4 -26.74 28.58 -13.42
CA PHE A 4 -26.00 27.40 -13.87
C PHE A 4 -26.49 26.22 -12.99
N ARG A 5 -27.36 25.37 -13.54
CA ARG A 5 -27.83 24.18 -12.83
C ARG A 5 -26.67 23.19 -12.82
N LEU A 6 -26.04 23.02 -11.68
CA LEU A 6 -25.03 21.98 -11.46
C LEU A 6 -25.66 20.61 -11.76
N HIS A 7 -25.40 20.10 -12.96
CA HIS A 7 -25.82 18.75 -13.33
C HIS A 7 -24.76 17.74 -12.87
N PRO A 8 -25.13 16.62 -12.24
CA PRO A 8 -24.18 15.61 -11.75
C PRO A 8 -23.16 15.15 -12.79
N ALA A 9 -23.56 15.09 -14.07
CA ALA A 9 -22.67 14.71 -15.14
C ALA A 9 -21.40 15.57 -15.27
N HIS A 10 -21.44 16.86 -14.90
CA HIS A 10 -20.27 17.73 -14.91
C HIS A 10 -19.23 17.26 -13.87
N GLY A 11 -19.70 16.88 -12.66
CA GLY A 11 -18.81 16.36 -11.62
C GLY A 11 -18.17 15.02 -12.02
N PHE A 12 -18.92 14.13 -12.66
CA PHE A 12 -18.37 12.89 -13.19
C PHE A 12 -17.39 13.13 -14.35
N ALA A 13 -17.65 14.09 -15.22
CA ALA A 13 -16.71 14.45 -16.29
C ALA A 13 -15.39 14.98 -15.72
N PHE A 14 -15.44 15.83 -14.70
CA PHE A 14 -14.24 16.32 -14.00
C PHE A 14 -13.45 15.15 -13.37
N ALA A 15 -14.13 14.25 -12.65
CA ALA A 15 -13.50 13.08 -12.06
C ALA A 15 -12.88 12.14 -13.10
N LEU A 16 -13.57 11.92 -14.23
CA LEU A 16 -13.04 11.11 -15.33
C LEU A 16 -11.75 11.72 -15.89
N GLY A 17 -11.73 13.04 -16.08
CA GLY A 17 -10.53 13.75 -16.53
C GLY A 17 -9.36 13.59 -15.57
N THR A 18 -9.57 13.81 -14.27
CA THR A 18 -8.51 13.64 -13.26
C THR A 18 -8.00 12.19 -13.19
N CYS A 19 -8.90 11.21 -13.31
CA CYS A 19 -8.53 9.79 -13.26
C CYS A 19 -7.84 9.29 -14.55
N ALA A 20 -7.95 10.00 -15.66
CA ALA A 20 -7.33 9.61 -16.93
C ALA A 20 -5.79 9.58 -16.89
N LEU A 21 -5.17 10.21 -15.88
CA LEU A 21 -3.72 10.12 -15.65
C LEU A 21 -3.26 8.79 -15.07
N LEU A 22 -4.13 8.06 -14.36
CA LEU A 22 -3.72 6.88 -13.58
C LEU A 22 -3.01 5.78 -14.40
N PRO A 23 -3.46 5.43 -15.63
CA PRO A 23 -2.82 4.38 -16.41
C PRO A 23 -1.57 4.83 -17.17
N LEU A 24 -1.24 6.11 -17.20
CA LEU A 24 -0.16 6.63 -18.02
C LEU A 24 1.22 6.23 -17.45
N ALA A 25 2.14 5.87 -18.35
CA ALA A 25 3.54 5.62 -18.01
C ALA A 25 4.32 6.93 -17.79
N GLU A 26 3.90 8.02 -18.43
CA GLU A 26 4.51 9.35 -18.36
C GLU A 26 3.44 10.43 -18.34
N LEU A 27 3.74 11.58 -17.74
CA LEU A 27 2.86 12.74 -17.82
C LEU A 27 2.87 13.33 -19.22
N PRO A 28 1.75 13.88 -19.72
CA PRO A 28 1.73 14.63 -20.96
C PRO A 28 2.72 15.81 -20.89
N SER A 29 3.45 16.06 -21.98
CA SER A 29 4.39 17.19 -22.04
C SER A 29 3.68 18.53 -21.83
N THR A 30 4.43 19.56 -21.40
CA THR A 30 3.91 20.93 -21.20
C THR A 30 3.26 21.47 -22.46
N VAL A 31 3.79 21.14 -23.67
CA VAL A 31 3.20 21.49 -24.96
C VAL A 31 1.85 20.78 -25.15
N THR A 32 1.79 19.48 -24.87
CA THR A 32 0.55 18.71 -24.94
C THR A 32 -0.51 19.26 -23.98
N LEU A 33 -0.10 19.57 -22.74
CA LEU A 33 -0.99 20.20 -21.74
C LEU A 33 -1.51 21.56 -22.20
N GLY A 34 -0.67 22.38 -22.84
CA GLY A 34 -1.05 23.65 -23.43
C GLY A 34 -2.10 23.48 -24.55
N VAL A 35 -1.91 22.51 -25.44
CA VAL A 35 -2.87 22.18 -26.50
C VAL A 35 -4.20 21.69 -25.89
N LEU A 36 -4.15 20.77 -24.93
CA LEU A 36 -5.35 20.26 -24.26
C LEU A 36 -6.11 21.37 -23.52
N ALA A 37 -5.40 22.29 -22.86
CA ALA A 37 -6.00 23.47 -22.22
C ALA A 37 -6.69 24.39 -23.25
N ALA A 38 -6.06 24.65 -24.39
CA ALA A 38 -6.64 25.44 -25.47
C ALA A 38 -7.90 24.75 -26.05
N VAL A 39 -7.87 23.45 -26.28
CA VAL A 39 -9.03 22.67 -26.73
C VAL A 39 -10.15 22.71 -25.68
N ALA A 40 -9.82 22.57 -24.40
CA ALA A 40 -10.80 22.69 -23.30
C ALA A 40 -11.46 24.07 -23.30
N LEU A 41 -10.68 25.13 -23.48
CA LEU A 41 -11.19 26.51 -23.55
C LEU A 41 -12.10 26.72 -24.76
N ILE A 42 -11.69 26.26 -25.96
CA ILE A 42 -12.49 26.33 -27.19
C ILE A 42 -13.81 25.59 -27.01
N ALA A 43 -13.77 24.37 -26.46
CA ALA A 43 -14.96 23.58 -26.18
C ALA A 43 -15.88 24.27 -25.15
N ALA A 44 -15.32 24.92 -24.11
CA ALA A 44 -16.07 25.69 -23.14
C ALA A 44 -16.75 26.92 -23.77
N VAL A 45 -16.03 27.68 -24.62
CA VAL A 45 -16.56 28.83 -25.36
C VAL A 45 -17.66 28.39 -26.32
N ALA A 46 -17.45 27.32 -27.09
CA ALA A 46 -18.44 26.74 -27.99
C ALA A 46 -19.68 26.24 -27.22
N ALA A 47 -19.49 25.63 -26.04
CA ALA A 47 -20.58 25.25 -25.16
C ALA A 47 -21.34 26.47 -24.60
N TYR A 48 -20.68 27.58 -24.38
CA TYR A 48 -21.32 28.83 -23.88
C TYR A 48 -22.07 29.54 -24.98
N SER A 49 -21.46 29.75 -26.16
CA SER A 49 -21.99 30.55 -27.29
C SER A 49 -23.00 29.81 -28.16
N GLY A 50 -23.00 28.48 -28.14
CA GLY A 50 -23.89 27.66 -29.01
C GLY A 50 -25.37 27.74 -28.60
N THR A 51 -26.26 27.39 -29.55
CA THR A 51 -27.71 27.23 -29.29
C THR A 51 -27.93 26.01 -28.36
N ALA A 52 -28.98 26.05 -27.54
CA ALA A 52 -29.28 24.98 -26.57
C ALA A 52 -29.46 23.62 -27.27
N GLY A 53 -28.84 22.54 -26.77
CA GLY A 53 -28.97 21.22 -27.33
C GLY A 53 -27.98 20.19 -26.77
N ARG A 54 -28.09 18.94 -27.22
CA ARG A 54 -27.23 17.84 -26.79
C ARG A 54 -25.74 18.08 -27.09
N ALA A 55 -25.44 18.73 -28.23
CA ALA A 55 -24.05 19.05 -28.60
C ALA A 55 -23.38 20.04 -27.63
N LYS A 56 -24.11 21.09 -27.19
CA LYS A 56 -23.64 22.02 -26.16
C LYS A 56 -23.32 21.33 -24.85
N PHE A 57 -24.19 20.45 -24.42
CA PHE A 57 -23.99 19.67 -23.18
C PHE A 57 -22.76 18.76 -23.29
N ALA A 58 -22.61 18.05 -24.42
CA ALA A 58 -21.47 17.18 -24.68
C ALA A 58 -20.13 17.95 -24.72
N LEU A 59 -20.10 19.11 -25.39
CA LEU A 59 -18.93 20.01 -25.42
C LEU A 59 -18.57 20.51 -24.01
N GLY A 60 -19.58 20.85 -23.19
CA GLY A 60 -19.35 21.25 -21.79
C GLY A 60 -18.76 20.12 -20.95
N LEU A 61 -19.23 18.89 -21.15
CA LEU A 61 -18.64 17.71 -20.45
C LEU A 61 -17.20 17.45 -20.91
N ALA A 62 -16.93 17.53 -22.21
CA ALA A 62 -15.57 17.36 -22.74
C ALA A 62 -14.61 18.44 -22.22
N ALA A 63 -15.04 19.69 -22.21
CA ALA A 63 -14.25 20.81 -21.66
C ALA A 63 -13.89 20.58 -20.19
N ILE A 64 -14.85 20.14 -19.38
CA ILE A 64 -14.64 19.87 -17.94
C ILE A 64 -13.73 18.66 -17.72
N ALA A 65 -13.87 17.61 -18.53
CA ALA A 65 -13.00 16.45 -18.44
C ALA A 65 -11.54 16.80 -18.82
N LEU A 66 -11.35 17.55 -19.92
CA LEU A 66 -10.03 18.04 -20.31
C LEU A 66 -9.42 18.96 -19.26
N PHE A 67 -10.22 19.86 -18.67
CA PHE A 67 -9.75 20.69 -17.57
C PHE A 67 -9.30 19.84 -16.38
N GLY A 68 -10.06 18.82 -15.99
CA GLY A 68 -9.68 17.88 -14.92
C GLY A 68 -8.36 17.17 -15.19
N LEU A 69 -8.14 16.73 -16.43
CA LEU A 69 -6.89 16.09 -16.86
C LEU A 69 -5.69 17.06 -16.75
N VAL A 70 -5.82 18.25 -17.34
CA VAL A 70 -4.76 19.28 -17.33
C VAL A 70 -4.44 19.71 -15.91
N TYR A 71 -5.47 19.95 -15.09
CA TYR A 71 -5.30 20.32 -13.69
C TYR A 71 -4.55 19.26 -12.88
N ALA A 72 -4.96 18.00 -13.01
CA ALA A 72 -4.32 16.90 -12.30
C ALA A 72 -2.87 16.68 -12.78
N ALA A 73 -2.61 16.80 -14.09
CA ALA A 73 -1.25 16.69 -14.65
C ALA A 73 -0.33 17.79 -14.13
N ALA A 74 -0.78 19.06 -14.13
CA ALA A 74 0.00 20.19 -13.62
C ALA A 74 0.33 20.05 -12.12
N ILE A 75 -0.61 19.55 -11.31
CA ILE A 75 -0.33 19.28 -9.89
C ILE A 75 0.57 18.07 -9.72
N GLY A 76 0.42 17.04 -10.55
CA GLY A 76 1.31 15.87 -10.58
C GLY A 76 2.75 16.27 -10.87
N GLU A 77 2.99 17.04 -11.94
CA GLU A 77 4.29 17.59 -12.30
C GLU A 77 4.89 18.40 -11.16
N ARG A 78 4.11 19.35 -10.60
CA ARG A 78 4.56 20.17 -9.47
C ARG A 78 4.95 19.34 -8.24
N ARG A 79 4.28 18.21 -7.95
CA ARG A 79 4.66 17.32 -6.83
C ARG A 79 5.90 16.50 -7.16
N LEU A 80 6.11 16.11 -8.43
CA LEU A 80 7.34 15.46 -8.87
C LEU A 80 8.54 16.41 -8.75
N ASP A 81 8.39 17.69 -9.13
CA ASP A 81 9.42 18.72 -9.00
C ASP A 81 9.79 19.03 -7.53
N GLN A 82 8.90 18.71 -6.59
CA GLN A 82 9.19 18.83 -5.16
C GLN A 82 9.97 17.65 -4.58
N ARG A 83 10.33 16.65 -5.38
CA ARG A 83 11.22 15.57 -4.96
C ARG A 83 12.65 16.07 -4.80
N LEU A 84 13.44 15.37 -4.00
CA LEU A 84 14.84 15.63 -3.80
C LEU A 84 15.59 15.71 -5.15
N ASP A 85 16.49 16.69 -5.31
CA ASP A 85 17.36 16.73 -6.47
C ASP A 85 18.24 15.47 -6.51
N ALA A 86 18.47 14.93 -7.71
CA ALA A 86 19.27 13.73 -7.90
C ALA A 86 20.72 13.92 -7.40
N ALA A 87 21.26 15.13 -7.54
CA ALA A 87 22.63 15.48 -7.11
C ALA A 87 22.81 15.43 -5.57
N LEU A 88 21.72 15.52 -4.81
CA LEU A 88 21.76 15.48 -3.34
C LEU A 88 21.52 14.06 -2.77
N GLN A 89 21.28 13.07 -3.63
CA GLN A 89 21.05 11.71 -3.17
C GLN A 89 22.34 11.09 -2.60
N GLY A 90 22.23 10.57 -1.39
CA GLY A 90 23.37 9.93 -0.70
C GLY A 90 24.35 10.92 -0.06
N GLU A 91 24.16 12.23 -0.25
CA GLU A 91 24.99 13.27 0.35
C GLU A 91 24.51 13.65 1.76
N ASN A 92 25.43 14.15 2.56
CA ASN A 92 25.13 14.69 3.88
C ASN A 92 24.62 16.12 3.76
N VAL A 93 23.34 16.35 4.02
CA VAL A 93 22.69 17.64 3.87
C VAL A 93 22.30 18.18 5.24
N GLU A 94 22.61 19.45 5.50
CA GLU A 94 22.11 20.15 6.70
C GLU A 94 20.77 20.77 6.41
N LEU A 95 19.82 20.58 7.35
CA LEU A 95 18.48 21.15 7.27
C LEU A 95 17.90 21.46 8.64
N ALA A 96 16.89 22.34 8.64
CA ALA A 96 16.05 22.62 9.80
C ALA A 96 14.58 22.41 9.44
N GLY A 97 13.81 21.90 10.38
CA GLY A 97 12.39 21.63 10.16
C GLY A 97 11.62 21.26 11.41
N HIS A 98 10.30 21.29 11.28
CA HIS A 98 9.38 20.87 12.34
C HIS A 98 8.97 19.42 12.18
N VAL A 99 8.92 18.70 13.30
CA VAL A 99 8.35 17.35 13.37
C VAL A 99 6.85 17.43 13.08
N ASP A 100 6.38 16.68 12.09
CA ASP A 100 5.01 16.63 11.62
C ASP A 100 4.42 15.25 11.92
N GLY A 101 3.22 15.21 12.52
CA GLY A 101 2.60 13.97 12.93
C GLY A 101 3.18 13.36 14.23
N LEU A 102 2.76 12.15 14.53
CA LEU A 102 3.21 11.39 15.70
C LEU A 102 4.44 10.55 15.34
N PRO A 103 5.60 10.75 16.01
CA PRO A 103 6.78 9.91 15.80
C PRO A 103 6.52 8.45 16.15
N ILE A 104 6.97 7.53 15.29
CA ILE A 104 6.88 6.09 15.50
C ILE A 104 8.18 5.62 16.12
N ARG A 105 8.09 5.03 17.32
CA ARG A 105 9.23 4.49 18.04
C ARG A 105 9.31 2.98 17.83
N ASP A 106 10.38 2.53 17.21
CA ASP A 106 10.78 1.14 17.11
C ASP A 106 11.89 0.83 18.13
N GLN A 107 12.30 -0.42 18.26
CA GLN A 107 13.31 -0.83 19.26
C GLN A 107 14.66 -0.11 19.08
N ARG A 108 15.06 0.23 17.85
CA ARG A 108 16.37 0.81 17.51
C ARG A 108 16.29 2.14 16.80
N SER A 109 15.10 2.60 16.45
CA SER A 109 14.91 3.82 15.65
C SER A 109 13.65 4.58 16.03
N VAL A 110 13.67 5.88 15.75
CA VAL A 110 12.48 6.72 15.76
C VAL A 110 12.24 7.20 14.33
N ARG A 111 11.07 6.92 13.77
CA ARG A 111 10.65 7.38 12.44
C ARG A 111 9.64 8.49 12.57
N PHE A 112 9.85 9.58 11.83
CA PHE A 112 8.94 10.72 11.81
C PHE A 112 8.98 11.45 10.48
N GLU A 113 7.97 12.27 10.26
CA GLU A 113 7.93 13.17 9.11
C GLU A 113 8.42 14.55 9.56
N LEU A 114 9.23 15.19 8.72
CA LEU A 114 9.78 16.51 8.96
C LEU A 114 9.29 17.47 7.88
N GLN A 115 8.76 18.61 8.31
CA GLN A 115 8.42 19.72 7.44
C GLN A 115 9.54 20.76 7.49
N THR A 116 10.24 20.99 6.37
CA THR A 116 11.36 21.96 6.28
C THR A 116 10.88 23.39 6.53
N VAL A 117 11.70 24.17 7.21
CA VAL A 117 11.47 25.62 7.39
C VAL A 117 11.63 26.34 6.05
N ALA A 118 10.80 27.34 5.81
CA ALA A 118 10.84 28.13 4.57
C ALA A 118 12.20 28.81 4.39
N GLY A 119 12.82 28.61 3.21
CA GLY A 119 14.16 29.14 2.89
C GLY A 119 15.10 28.11 2.26
N ALA A 120 14.91 26.82 2.53
CA ALA A 120 15.66 25.74 1.88
C ALA A 120 15.06 25.41 0.51
N ARG A 121 15.32 26.26 -0.50
CA ARG A 121 14.68 26.17 -1.84
C ARG A 121 14.99 24.88 -2.60
N GLU A 122 16.05 24.18 -2.24
CA GLU A 122 16.54 22.97 -2.92
C GLU A 122 16.06 21.68 -2.25
N LEU A 123 15.40 21.76 -1.07
CA LEU A 123 14.96 20.60 -0.32
C LEU A 123 13.45 20.39 -0.40
N PRO A 124 12.98 19.14 -0.41
CA PRO A 124 11.57 18.83 -0.32
C PRO A 124 10.92 19.43 0.93
N ARG A 125 9.67 19.90 0.79
CA ARG A 125 8.93 20.47 1.92
C ARG A 125 8.62 19.46 3.02
N ARG A 126 8.43 18.19 2.64
CA ARG A 126 8.09 17.10 3.56
C ARG A 126 8.95 15.91 3.25
N MET A 127 9.56 15.34 4.29
CA MET A 127 10.42 14.19 4.18
C MET A 127 10.17 13.23 5.34
N ARG A 128 10.46 11.94 5.12
CA ARG A 128 10.37 10.90 6.14
C ARG A 128 11.77 10.50 6.56
N LEU A 129 12.06 10.66 7.87
CA LEU A 129 13.38 10.42 8.43
C LEU A 129 13.34 9.32 9.48
N SER A 130 14.42 8.52 9.51
CA SER A 130 14.71 7.55 10.56
C SER A 130 15.90 8.01 11.39
N TRP A 131 15.76 8.00 12.70
CA TRP A 131 16.82 8.33 13.66
C TRP A 131 17.19 7.07 14.43
N TYR A 132 18.36 6.53 14.16
CA TYR A 132 18.87 5.32 14.80
C TYR A 132 19.61 5.64 16.08
N GLU A 133 19.56 4.72 17.05
CA GLU A 133 20.31 4.78 18.31
C GLU A 133 20.16 6.09 19.10
N THR A 134 18.99 6.72 18.99
CA THR A 134 18.71 7.94 19.74
C THR A 134 18.13 7.60 21.11
N GLY A 135 18.68 8.22 22.16
CA GLY A 135 18.11 8.16 23.51
C GLY A 135 16.91 9.09 23.72
N VAL A 136 16.66 10.02 22.77
CA VAL A 136 15.60 11.05 22.87
C VAL A 136 14.75 10.99 21.61
N ALA A 137 13.45 10.80 21.79
CA ALA A 137 12.52 10.91 20.67
C ALA A 137 11.99 12.34 20.60
N PRO A 138 11.94 12.93 19.40
CA PRO A 138 11.37 14.26 19.21
C PRO A 138 9.86 14.23 19.47
N GLU A 139 9.32 15.35 19.93
CA GLU A 139 7.88 15.56 20.09
C GLU A 139 7.27 16.22 18.84
N PRO A 140 5.97 16.04 18.59
CA PRO A 140 5.29 16.76 17.51
C PRO A 140 5.46 18.28 17.64
N GLY A 141 5.77 18.95 16.52
CA GLY A 141 6.01 20.39 16.48
C GLY A 141 7.39 20.84 16.96
N ASP A 142 8.25 19.93 17.43
CA ASP A 142 9.65 20.27 17.73
C ASP A 142 10.34 20.77 16.49
N CYS A 143 11.19 21.77 16.68
CA CYS A 143 12.08 22.24 15.62
C CYS A 143 13.46 21.65 15.78
N LEU A 144 13.87 20.88 14.80
CA LEU A 144 15.15 20.16 14.78
C LEU A 144 16.06 20.72 13.70
N ARG A 145 17.34 20.86 14.02
CA ARG A 145 18.41 21.10 13.07
C ARG A 145 19.27 19.83 12.95
N LEU A 146 19.35 19.29 11.74
CA LEU A 146 19.84 17.93 11.51
C LEU A 146 20.81 17.91 10.34
N VAL A 147 21.81 17.05 10.41
CA VAL A 147 22.53 16.56 9.24
C VAL A 147 21.93 15.21 8.87
N VAL A 148 21.42 15.11 7.66
CA VAL A 148 20.69 13.93 7.17
C VAL A 148 21.32 13.42 5.89
N ARG A 149 21.16 12.12 5.62
CA ARG A 149 21.46 11.54 4.32
C ARG A 149 20.13 11.14 3.65
N LEU A 150 19.87 11.77 2.52
CA LEU A 150 18.58 11.70 1.84
C LEU A 150 18.66 10.88 0.56
N LYS A 151 17.52 10.30 0.17
CA LYS A 151 17.29 9.70 -1.13
C LYS A 151 15.86 10.00 -1.60
N ARG A 152 15.64 9.99 -2.91
CA ARG A 152 14.29 10.05 -3.48
C ARG A 152 13.45 8.90 -2.95
N PRO A 153 12.12 9.09 -2.77
CA PRO A 153 11.24 7.98 -2.47
C PRO A 153 11.32 6.94 -3.60
N ARG A 154 11.87 5.78 -3.31
CA ARG A 154 11.97 4.66 -4.25
C ARG A 154 11.46 3.41 -3.58
N GLY A 155 10.52 2.73 -4.23
CA GLY A 155 9.88 1.51 -3.77
C GLY A 155 10.50 0.27 -4.37
N LEU A 156 10.23 -0.87 -3.76
CA LEU A 156 10.44 -2.19 -4.34
C LEU A 156 9.37 -2.38 -5.42
N VAL A 157 9.76 -2.84 -6.61
CA VAL A 157 8.84 -3.03 -7.73
C VAL A 157 8.83 -4.48 -8.18
N ASN A 158 7.71 -5.13 -7.93
CA ASN A 158 7.39 -6.47 -8.37
C ASN A 158 6.10 -6.42 -9.22
N ALA A 159 5.70 -7.51 -9.83
CA ALA A 159 4.45 -7.58 -10.60
C ALA A 159 3.22 -7.17 -9.76
N ALA A 160 3.29 -7.41 -8.45
CA ALA A 160 2.26 -7.01 -7.50
C ALA A 160 2.89 -6.57 -6.18
N GLY A 161 2.10 -5.90 -5.35
CA GLY A 161 2.52 -5.46 -4.02
C GLY A 161 2.28 -3.98 -3.75
N PHE A 162 2.92 -3.51 -2.70
CA PHE A 162 2.74 -2.15 -2.21
C PHE A 162 3.61 -1.15 -2.99
N ASP A 163 2.98 -0.24 -3.71
CA ASP A 163 3.65 0.84 -4.44
C ASP A 163 3.97 2.02 -3.50
N PHE A 164 5.20 2.02 -2.97
CA PHE A 164 5.67 3.07 -2.08
C PHE A 164 5.81 4.43 -2.77
N GLU A 165 6.23 4.47 -4.04
CA GLU A 165 6.41 5.72 -4.80
C GLU A 165 5.07 6.43 -5.01
N ARG A 166 4.00 5.66 -5.31
CA ARG A 166 2.62 6.15 -5.36
C ARG A 166 2.16 6.72 -4.01
N GLN A 167 2.43 6.00 -2.93
CA GLN A 167 2.05 6.45 -1.59
C GLN A 167 2.81 7.72 -1.18
N ALA A 168 4.11 7.78 -1.43
CA ALA A 168 4.95 8.94 -1.14
C ALA A 168 4.46 10.18 -1.91
N LEU A 169 4.14 10.03 -3.21
CA LEU A 169 3.58 11.10 -4.01
C LEU A 169 2.21 11.57 -3.49
N ALA A 170 1.31 10.63 -3.16
CA ALA A 170 0.01 10.95 -2.57
C ALA A 170 0.15 11.69 -1.23
N GLY A 171 1.14 11.31 -0.40
CA GLY A 171 1.47 11.95 0.87
C GLY A 171 2.31 13.22 0.75
N ASN A 172 2.70 13.62 -0.47
CA ASN A 172 3.62 14.73 -0.74
C ASN A 172 4.98 14.59 -0.03
N ILE A 173 5.48 13.36 0.09
CA ILE A 173 6.80 13.06 0.64
C ILE A 173 7.81 13.14 -0.50
N GLY A 174 8.69 14.15 -0.46
CA GLY A 174 9.67 14.39 -1.52
C GLY A 174 11.02 13.70 -1.29
N ALA A 175 11.32 13.27 -0.06
CA ALA A 175 12.52 12.51 0.27
C ALA A 175 12.29 11.54 1.42
N THR A 176 13.13 10.50 1.47
CA THR A 176 13.30 9.62 2.62
C THR A 176 14.77 9.61 3.02
N GLY A 177 15.09 9.33 4.27
CA GLY A 177 16.48 9.28 4.69
C GLY A 177 16.66 8.96 6.17
N TYR A 178 17.88 9.09 6.61
CA TYR A 178 18.22 8.90 8.03
C TYR A 178 19.08 10.04 8.56
N ILE A 179 19.02 10.21 9.87
CA ILE A 179 19.77 11.25 10.58
C ILE A 179 21.19 10.75 10.85
N VAL A 180 22.16 11.53 10.41
CA VAL A 180 23.58 11.30 10.67
C VAL A 180 23.96 11.89 12.03
N ARG A 181 23.50 13.12 12.32
CA ARG A 181 23.68 13.78 13.63
C ARG A 181 22.67 14.91 13.82
N ALA A 182 22.31 15.18 15.08
CA ALA A 182 21.60 16.39 15.45
C ALA A 182 22.56 17.54 15.69
N LEU A 183 22.14 18.76 15.35
CA LEU A 183 22.88 20.00 15.60
C LEU A 183 22.20 20.80 16.71
N PRO A 184 22.92 21.67 17.42
CA PRO A 184 22.31 22.56 18.40
C PRO A 184 21.19 23.40 17.77
N ALA A 185 20.09 23.54 18.50
CA ALA A 185 18.98 24.40 18.09
C ALA A 185 19.44 25.87 17.97
N GLN A 186 19.02 26.56 16.90
CA GLN A 186 19.23 28.00 16.73
C GLN A 186 17.94 28.73 17.03
N SER A 187 18.04 30.00 17.42
CA SER A 187 16.92 30.87 17.78
C SER A 187 15.87 31.09 16.66
N GLU A 188 16.26 30.81 15.41
CA GLU A 188 15.38 30.94 14.24
C GLU A 188 14.39 29.77 14.08
N CYS A 189 14.60 28.69 14.82
CA CYS A 189 13.80 27.48 14.77
C CYS A 189 13.15 27.23 16.14
N ALA A 190 12.02 27.89 16.39
CA ALA A 190 11.26 27.71 17.62
C ALA A 190 10.19 26.62 17.45
N ALA A 191 9.98 25.82 18.50
CA ALA A 191 8.87 24.88 18.50
C ALA A 191 7.53 25.62 18.32
N ARG A 192 6.64 25.06 17.50
CA ARG A 192 5.30 25.62 17.26
C ARG A 192 4.25 24.80 18.01
N PHE A 193 3.10 25.42 18.28
CA PHE A 193 1.93 24.65 18.70
C PHE A 193 1.51 23.71 17.57
N ASP A 194 1.39 22.44 17.91
CA ASP A 194 0.93 21.41 17.01
C ASP A 194 -0.20 20.61 17.68
N ILE A 195 -1.27 20.33 16.94
CA ILE A 195 -2.38 19.53 17.42
C ILE A 195 -1.95 18.10 17.77
N ASP A 196 -0.89 17.61 17.12
CA ASP A 196 -0.36 16.28 17.37
C ASP A 196 0.28 16.16 18.75
N ARG A 197 0.72 17.28 19.39
CA ARG A 197 1.06 17.28 20.83
C ARG A 197 -0.14 16.99 21.73
N VAL A 198 -1.31 17.53 21.37
CA VAL A 198 -2.55 17.23 22.12
C VAL A 198 -2.91 15.76 21.94
N ARG A 199 -2.77 15.23 20.72
CA ARG A 199 -3.00 13.80 20.44
C ARG A 199 -2.02 12.91 21.19
N ASP A 200 -0.75 13.27 21.25
CA ASP A 200 0.26 12.51 21.99
C ASP A 200 0.01 12.55 23.50
N ALA A 201 -0.41 13.70 24.04
CA ALA A 201 -0.83 13.82 25.45
C ALA A 201 -2.06 12.94 25.76
N ILE A 202 -3.04 12.87 24.86
CA ILE A 202 -4.20 11.98 25.01
C ILE A 202 -3.75 10.51 24.92
N ALA A 203 -2.84 10.17 24.01
CA ALA A 203 -2.26 8.83 23.92
C ALA A 203 -1.59 8.43 25.25
N GLY A 204 -0.79 9.34 25.84
CA GLY A 204 -0.18 9.13 27.15
C GLY A 204 -1.21 8.96 28.29
N ALA A 205 -2.32 9.69 28.25
CA ALA A 205 -3.40 9.51 29.21
C ALA A 205 -4.08 8.13 29.10
N ILE A 206 -4.22 7.62 27.87
CA ILE A 206 -4.73 6.26 27.61
C ILE A 206 -3.72 5.22 28.11
N ASP A 207 -2.41 5.44 27.92
CA ASP A 207 -1.34 4.55 28.42
C ASP A 207 -1.33 4.41 29.94
N LEU A 208 -1.59 5.51 30.64
CA LEU A 208 -1.70 5.49 32.11
C LEU A 208 -2.96 4.78 32.60
N ALA A 209 -4.04 4.78 31.80
CA ALA A 209 -5.32 4.19 32.19
C ALA A 209 -5.45 2.69 31.85
N LEU A 210 -4.71 2.19 30.84
CA LEU A 210 -4.88 0.87 30.26
C LEU A 210 -3.54 0.12 30.12
N PRO A 211 -3.53 -1.21 30.38
CA PRO A 211 -2.35 -2.02 30.14
C PRO A 211 -2.01 -2.10 28.63
N PRO A 212 -0.72 -2.34 28.29
CA PRO A 212 -0.32 -2.55 26.90
C PRO A 212 -1.02 -3.75 26.25
N GLY A 213 -1.29 -3.66 24.96
CA GLY A 213 -1.89 -4.72 24.17
C GLY A 213 -2.88 -4.22 23.11
N ARG A 214 -3.41 -5.14 22.30
CA ARG A 214 -4.27 -4.83 21.14
C ARG A 214 -5.49 -3.97 21.47
N ILE A 215 -6.14 -4.18 22.63
CA ILE A 215 -7.31 -3.38 23.02
C ILE A 215 -6.92 -1.91 23.21
N ARG A 216 -5.79 -1.62 23.91
CA ARG A 216 -5.28 -0.25 24.09
C ARG A 216 -4.93 0.38 22.76
N ALA A 217 -4.19 -0.34 21.91
CA ALA A 217 -3.85 0.09 20.55
C ALA A 217 -5.10 0.41 19.71
N THR A 218 -6.13 -0.44 19.81
CA THR A 218 -7.43 -0.22 19.13
C THR A 218 -8.14 1.03 19.65
N ILE A 219 -8.15 1.29 20.94
CA ILE A 219 -8.74 2.50 21.54
C ILE A 219 -8.02 3.75 21.00
N LYS A 220 -6.69 3.78 21.00
CA LYS A 220 -5.91 4.89 20.42
C LYS A 220 -6.24 5.11 18.94
N GLY A 221 -6.33 4.02 18.16
CA GLY A 221 -6.72 4.05 16.76
C GLY A 221 -8.09 4.68 16.54
N LEU A 222 -9.08 4.26 17.32
CA LEU A 222 -10.47 4.73 17.21
C LEU A 222 -10.68 6.15 17.78
N ALA A 223 -9.97 6.51 18.84
CA ALA A 223 -10.16 7.79 19.52
C ALA A 223 -9.45 8.94 18.80
N ILE A 224 -8.18 8.78 18.50
CA ILE A 224 -7.29 9.84 17.99
C ILE A 224 -6.57 9.49 16.69
N GLY A 225 -6.86 8.33 16.06
CA GLY A 225 -6.20 7.88 14.84
C GLY A 225 -4.73 7.47 15.04
N ASP A 226 -4.34 7.14 16.25
CA ASP A 226 -2.98 6.68 16.57
C ASP A 226 -2.90 5.15 16.45
N THR A 227 -2.22 4.68 15.41
CA THR A 227 -2.07 3.25 15.10
C THR A 227 -0.65 2.74 15.35
N ARG A 228 0.20 3.50 16.05
CA ARG A 228 1.62 3.18 16.28
C ARG A 228 1.83 1.86 17.05
N GLU A 229 0.90 1.50 17.92
CA GLU A 229 0.96 0.28 18.74
C GLU A 229 0.29 -0.94 18.08
N ILE A 230 -0.34 -0.77 16.93
CA ILE A 230 -0.95 -1.89 16.18
C ILE A 230 0.17 -2.57 15.38
N ASP A 231 0.54 -3.76 15.78
CA ASP A 231 1.57 -4.55 15.09
C ASP A 231 1.06 -5.25 13.82
N ASP A 232 1.97 -5.90 13.08
CA ASP A 232 1.64 -6.59 11.85
C ASP A 232 0.69 -7.78 12.09
N ALA A 233 0.78 -8.45 13.24
CA ALA A 233 -0.13 -9.56 13.61
C ALA A 233 -1.55 -9.05 13.89
N ASP A 234 -1.67 -7.91 14.56
CA ASP A 234 -2.95 -7.24 14.78
C ASP A 234 -3.58 -6.78 13.46
N TRP A 235 -2.78 -6.19 12.56
CA TRP A 235 -3.25 -5.82 11.22
C TRP A 235 -3.73 -7.03 10.44
N ASP A 236 -3.08 -8.20 10.59
CA ASP A 236 -3.51 -9.44 9.96
C ASP A 236 -4.87 -9.93 10.48
N LEU A 237 -5.10 -9.85 11.79
CA LEU A 237 -6.40 -10.16 12.38
C LEU A 237 -7.51 -9.24 11.85
N PHE A 238 -7.24 -7.93 11.76
CA PHE A 238 -8.20 -6.97 11.21
C PHE A 238 -8.46 -7.20 9.71
N ARG A 239 -7.45 -7.57 8.94
CA ARG A 239 -7.61 -7.93 7.52
C ARG A 239 -8.43 -9.22 7.36
N ALA A 240 -8.08 -10.26 8.10
CA ALA A 240 -8.75 -11.55 8.06
C ALA A 240 -10.23 -11.46 8.48
N SER A 241 -10.54 -10.66 9.50
CA SER A 241 -11.92 -10.41 9.92
C SER A 241 -12.67 -9.39 9.03
N GLY A 242 -11.95 -8.67 8.14
CA GLY A 242 -12.51 -7.61 7.30
C GLY A 242 -12.86 -6.33 8.04
N THR A 243 -12.29 -6.12 9.24
CA THR A 243 -12.58 -4.97 10.12
C THR A 243 -11.55 -3.84 10.06
N THR A 244 -10.53 -3.94 9.21
CA THR A 244 -9.48 -2.92 9.02
C THR A 244 -10.04 -1.50 8.86
N HIS A 245 -11.16 -1.36 8.13
CA HIS A 245 -11.81 -0.09 7.89
C HIS A 245 -12.49 0.53 9.14
N LEU A 246 -12.71 -0.24 10.21
CA LEU A 246 -13.22 0.24 11.49
C LEU A 246 -12.10 0.82 12.36
N ILE A 247 -10.89 0.25 12.30
CA ILE A 247 -9.76 0.65 13.15
C ILE A 247 -9.17 1.99 12.68
N ALA A 248 -9.08 2.21 11.38
CA ALA A 248 -8.85 3.55 10.86
C ALA A 248 -10.10 4.40 11.06
N ILE A 249 -9.96 5.64 11.58
CA ILE A 249 -11.12 6.52 11.78
C ILE A 249 -11.90 6.65 10.48
N SER A 250 -13.12 6.10 10.50
CA SER A 250 -13.97 5.98 9.32
C SER A 250 -14.87 7.20 9.13
N GLY A 251 -15.40 7.35 7.93
CA GLY A 251 -16.42 8.36 7.64
C GLY A 251 -17.66 8.25 8.52
N LEU A 252 -17.99 7.04 8.97
CA LEU A 252 -19.12 6.79 9.85
C LEU A 252 -18.88 7.37 11.26
N HIS A 253 -17.67 7.30 11.77
CA HIS A 253 -17.28 7.86 13.09
C HIS A 253 -17.35 9.39 13.07
N VAL A 254 -16.82 10.03 12.05
CA VAL A 254 -16.91 11.50 11.88
C VAL A 254 -18.38 11.94 11.65
N GLY A 255 -19.15 11.14 10.90
CA GLY A 255 -20.59 11.34 10.70
C GLY A 255 -21.39 11.22 12.01
N LEU A 256 -21.02 10.30 12.89
CA LEU A 256 -21.62 10.14 14.21
C LEU A 256 -21.29 11.35 15.12
N ALA A 257 -20.02 11.82 15.12
CA ALA A 257 -19.65 13.04 15.83
C ALA A 257 -20.48 14.25 15.35
N ALA A 258 -20.66 14.39 14.03
CA ALA A 258 -21.54 15.38 13.43
C ALA A 258 -22.99 15.23 13.92
N ALA A 259 -23.53 14.00 13.94
CA ALA A 259 -24.89 13.73 14.41
C ALA A 259 -25.08 14.06 15.89
N ILE A 260 -24.08 13.76 16.74
CA ILE A 260 -24.07 14.10 18.16
C ILE A 260 -24.10 15.63 18.32
N GLY A 261 -23.25 16.38 17.61
CA GLY A 261 -23.24 17.85 17.68
C GLY A 261 -24.54 18.49 17.25
N GLY A 262 -25.12 18.03 16.13
CA GLY A 262 -26.45 18.45 15.70
C GLY A 262 -27.56 18.08 16.69
N GLY A 263 -27.47 16.88 17.29
CA GLY A 263 -28.40 16.37 18.29
C GLY A 263 -28.35 17.13 19.61
N LEU A 264 -27.16 17.48 20.08
CA LEU A 264 -26.99 18.32 21.29
C LEU A 264 -27.62 19.70 21.09
N LEU A 265 -27.42 20.30 19.91
CA LEU A 265 -28.08 21.56 19.61
C LEU A 265 -29.59 21.40 19.45
N TRP A 266 -30.07 20.28 18.90
CA TRP A 266 -31.50 19.95 18.87
C TRP A 266 -32.09 19.88 20.28
N LEU A 267 -31.39 19.25 21.23
CA LEU A 267 -31.78 19.20 22.64
C LEU A 267 -31.83 20.59 23.27
N LEU A 268 -30.85 21.46 22.94
CA LEU A 268 -30.85 22.84 23.39
C LEU A 268 -32.07 23.61 22.87
N TYR A 269 -32.48 23.43 21.62
CA TYR A 269 -33.72 24.04 21.08
C TYR A 269 -34.97 23.47 21.75
N TRP A 270 -34.95 22.22 22.19
CA TRP A 270 -36.06 21.63 22.94
C TRP A 270 -36.15 22.23 24.35
N LEU A 271 -35.02 22.44 25.03
CA LEU A 271 -34.95 23.06 26.34
C LEU A 271 -35.20 24.58 26.30
N TRP A 272 -34.86 25.21 25.18
CA TRP A 272 -34.96 26.69 25.00
C TRP A 272 -35.59 27.05 23.68
N PRO A 273 -36.93 26.95 23.52
CA PRO A 273 -37.63 27.18 22.24
C PRO A 273 -37.43 28.58 21.68
N GLY A 274 -37.25 29.60 22.58
CA GLY A 274 -36.98 30.98 22.19
C GLY A 274 -35.71 31.20 21.34
N LEU A 275 -34.77 30.25 21.36
CA LEU A 275 -33.59 30.27 20.50
C LEU A 275 -33.98 30.23 19.01
N GLY A 276 -35.08 29.54 18.67
CA GLY A 276 -35.60 29.45 17.29
C GLY A 276 -36.08 30.76 16.70
N LEU A 277 -36.38 31.76 17.53
CA LEU A 277 -36.76 33.10 17.08
C LEU A 277 -35.55 33.92 16.56
N ARG A 278 -34.34 33.56 17.02
CA ARG A 278 -33.09 34.25 16.65
C ARG A 278 -32.27 33.53 15.61
N LEU A 279 -32.23 32.21 15.70
CA LEU A 279 -31.41 31.34 14.84
C LEU A 279 -32.28 30.25 14.18
N PRO A 280 -32.29 30.13 12.86
CA PRO A 280 -33.05 29.08 12.17
C PRO A 280 -32.49 27.71 12.54
N ARG A 281 -33.33 26.87 13.14
CA ARG A 281 -32.95 25.56 13.70
C ARG A 281 -32.19 24.63 12.73
N PRO A 282 -32.61 24.40 11.45
CA PRO A 282 -31.91 23.50 10.56
C PRO A 282 -30.49 23.96 10.25
N GLN A 283 -30.26 25.26 10.01
CA GLN A 283 -28.95 25.80 9.72
C GLN A 283 -28.02 25.76 10.94
N ALA A 284 -28.56 26.12 12.12
CA ALA A 284 -27.79 26.05 13.36
C ALA A 284 -27.34 24.62 13.67
N MET A 285 -28.24 23.63 13.51
CA MET A 285 -27.90 22.21 13.67
C MET A 285 -26.85 21.74 12.64
N ALA A 286 -26.94 22.21 11.38
CA ALA A 286 -25.96 21.87 10.36
C ALA A 286 -24.58 22.48 10.68
N VAL A 287 -24.52 23.71 11.20
CA VAL A 287 -23.27 24.34 11.64
C VAL A 287 -22.68 23.60 12.84
N ALA A 288 -23.47 23.24 13.85
CA ALA A 288 -23.02 22.46 15.00
C ALA A 288 -22.48 21.09 14.57
N ALA A 289 -23.16 20.42 13.65
CA ALA A 289 -22.70 19.14 13.08
C ALA A 289 -21.34 19.28 12.36
N LEU A 290 -21.15 20.33 11.57
CA LEU A 290 -19.87 20.61 10.90
C LEU A 290 -18.76 20.93 11.89
N LEU A 291 -19.03 21.73 12.91
CA LEU A 291 -18.04 22.11 13.92
C LEU A 291 -17.55 20.88 14.72
N THR A 292 -18.46 20.03 15.18
CA THR A 292 -18.09 18.81 15.90
C THR A 292 -17.37 17.81 15.01
N ALA A 293 -17.79 17.66 13.74
CA ALA A 293 -17.08 16.86 12.75
C ALA A 293 -15.65 17.38 12.52
N CYS A 294 -15.48 18.71 12.41
CA CYS A 294 -14.17 19.34 12.22
C CYS A 294 -13.26 19.12 13.44
N ILE A 295 -13.76 19.36 14.65
CA ILE A 295 -13.00 19.14 15.89
C ILE A 295 -12.54 17.70 15.97
N TYR A 296 -13.44 16.74 15.76
CA TYR A 296 -13.07 15.31 15.81
C TYR A 296 -12.11 14.93 14.68
N ALA A 297 -12.29 15.44 13.44
CA ALA A 297 -11.39 15.16 12.34
C ALA A 297 -9.96 15.68 12.60
N VAL A 298 -9.82 16.83 13.25
CA VAL A 298 -8.53 17.40 13.66
C VAL A 298 -7.89 16.54 14.77
N LEU A 299 -8.62 16.16 15.81
CA LEU A 299 -8.15 15.24 16.85
C LEU A 299 -7.82 13.85 16.30
N ALA A 300 -8.45 13.45 15.20
CA ALA A 300 -8.16 12.23 14.45
C ALA A 300 -6.92 12.32 13.55
N GLY A 301 -6.10 13.36 13.68
CA GLY A 301 -4.89 13.58 12.89
C GLY A 301 -5.13 14.10 11.48
N TYR A 302 -6.34 14.58 11.18
CA TYR A 302 -6.72 15.19 9.88
C TYR A 302 -6.24 14.37 8.66
N SER A 303 -6.33 13.06 8.77
CA SER A 303 -5.89 12.12 7.74
C SER A 303 -6.71 12.26 6.44
N LEU A 304 -6.19 11.79 5.30
CA LEU A 304 -6.91 11.84 4.02
C LEU A 304 -8.34 11.27 4.09
N PRO A 305 -8.63 10.15 4.78
CA PRO A 305 -9.99 9.67 4.98
C PRO A 305 -10.89 10.65 5.74
N THR A 306 -10.38 11.28 6.80
CA THR A 306 -11.17 12.23 7.61
C THR A 306 -11.44 13.54 6.87
N GLN A 307 -10.46 14.04 6.10
CA GLN A 307 -10.64 15.21 5.21
C GLN A 307 -11.76 14.97 4.19
N ARG A 308 -11.72 13.84 3.48
CA ARG A 308 -12.76 13.47 2.50
C ARG A 308 -14.14 13.40 3.15
N THR A 309 -14.21 12.84 4.34
CA THR A 309 -15.47 12.73 5.06
C THR A 309 -16.00 14.09 5.47
N LEU A 310 -15.16 14.97 5.99
CA LEU A 310 -15.55 16.33 6.37
C LEU A 310 -16.10 17.11 5.15
N ILE A 311 -15.41 17.02 4.00
CA ILE A 311 -15.88 17.64 2.74
C ILE A 311 -17.22 17.03 2.30
N THR A 312 -17.37 15.71 2.44
CA THR A 312 -18.62 15.02 2.09
C THR A 312 -19.77 15.45 2.99
N ILE A 313 -19.54 15.57 4.31
CA ILE A 313 -20.54 16.07 5.26
C ILE A 313 -20.91 17.52 4.91
N ALA A 314 -19.95 18.39 4.62
CA ALA A 314 -20.19 19.76 4.20
C ALA A 314 -21.04 19.82 2.92
N ALA A 315 -20.74 19.01 1.91
CA ALA A 315 -21.51 18.92 0.67
C ALA A 315 -22.93 18.38 0.91
N MET A 316 -23.10 17.41 1.81
CA MET A 316 -24.43 16.88 2.17
C MET A 316 -25.29 17.94 2.89
N LEU A 317 -24.67 18.75 3.73
CA LEU A 317 -25.34 19.83 4.47
C LEU A 317 -25.49 21.12 3.66
N ALA A 318 -24.82 21.26 2.52
CA ALA A 318 -24.84 22.47 1.68
C ALA A 318 -26.28 22.88 1.29
N GLY A 319 -27.17 21.91 0.99
CA GLY A 319 -28.57 22.18 0.69
C GLY A 319 -29.30 22.83 1.87
N VAL A 320 -29.06 22.37 3.09
CA VAL A 320 -29.64 22.92 4.33
C VAL A 320 -29.10 24.32 4.59
N LEU A 321 -27.78 24.50 4.49
CA LEU A 321 -27.11 25.79 4.73
C LEU A 321 -27.54 26.87 3.72
N THR A 322 -27.67 26.48 2.46
CA THR A 322 -28.05 27.40 1.36
C THR A 322 -29.57 27.49 1.14
N ARG A 323 -30.37 26.76 1.89
CA ARG A 323 -31.83 26.64 1.74
C ARG A 323 -32.27 26.21 0.33
N ARG A 324 -31.49 25.32 -0.30
CA ARG A 324 -31.75 24.79 -1.63
C ARG A 324 -31.95 23.27 -1.58
N GLU A 325 -32.92 22.80 -2.33
CA GLU A 325 -33.11 21.36 -2.51
C GLU A 325 -32.09 20.83 -3.52
N LEU A 326 -31.12 20.09 -3.02
CA LEU A 326 -30.11 19.41 -3.82
C LEU A 326 -30.41 17.89 -3.84
N GLY A 327 -30.46 17.31 -5.04
CA GLY A 327 -30.59 15.87 -5.20
C GLY A 327 -29.35 15.11 -4.69
N TRP A 328 -29.51 13.84 -4.34
CA TRP A 328 -28.42 13.02 -3.80
C TRP A 328 -27.19 12.97 -4.71
N TRP A 329 -27.40 12.80 -6.01
CA TRP A 329 -26.30 12.80 -6.99
C TRP A 329 -25.62 14.15 -7.14
N THR A 330 -26.35 15.26 -6.98
CA THR A 330 -25.74 16.60 -6.98
C THR A 330 -24.86 16.81 -5.75
N ARG A 331 -25.31 16.37 -4.57
CA ARG A 331 -24.51 16.41 -3.34
C ARG A 331 -23.27 15.53 -3.45
N TYR A 332 -23.43 14.31 -3.98
CA TYR A 332 -22.33 13.39 -4.22
C TYR A 332 -21.27 13.98 -5.15
N THR A 333 -21.67 14.51 -6.31
CA THR A 333 -20.73 15.08 -7.27
C THR A 333 -20.13 16.39 -6.79
N LEU A 334 -20.83 17.17 -5.95
CA LEU A 334 -20.27 18.33 -5.27
C LEU A 334 -19.14 17.93 -4.33
N ALA A 335 -19.33 16.87 -3.52
CA ALA A 335 -18.29 16.33 -2.67
C ALA A 335 -17.10 15.78 -3.49
N LEU A 336 -17.38 15.04 -4.56
CA LEU A 336 -16.37 14.47 -5.44
C LEU A 336 -15.49 15.56 -6.07
N VAL A 337 -16.12 16.60 -6.65
CA VAL A 337 -15.40 17.74 -7.24
C VAL A 337 -14.62 18.51 -6.19
N ALA A 338 -15.20 18.78 -5.02
CA ALA A 338 -14.51 19.48 -3.95
C ALA A 338 -13.25 18.73 -3.48
N VAL A 339 -13.32 17.41 -3.31
CA VAL A 339 -12.15 16.59 -2.98
C VAL A 339 -11.10 16.66 -4.07
N LEU A 340 -11.49 16.50 -5.34
CA LEU A 340 -10.55 16.51 -6.48
C LEU A 340 -9.97 17.90 -6.78
N LEU A 341 -10.65 18.98 -6.42
CA LEU A 341 -10.11 20.35 -6.51
C LEU A 341 -9.07 20.62 -5.41
N LEU A 342 -9.26 20.04 -4.22
CA LEU A 342 -8.30 20.18 -3.12
C LEU A 342 -7.09 19.24 -3.30
N ASP A 343 -7.35 18.03 -3.76
CA ASP A 343 -6.32 17.03 -4.06
C ASP A 343 -6.67 16.23 -5.32
N PRO A 344 -6.23 16.67 -6.51
CA PRO A 344 -6.50 15.96 -7.76
C PRO A 344 -5.79 14.59 -7.85
N LEU A 345 -4.83 14.30 -6.95
CA LEU A 345 -4.13 13.02 -6.85
C LEU A 345 -4.78 12.08 -5.81
N ALA A 346 -5.88 12.47 -5.17
CA ALA A 346 -6.65 11.59 -4.29
C ALA A 346 -6.99 10.21 -4.91
N PRO A 347 -7.25 10.08 -6.24
CA PRO A 347 -7.47 8.79 -6.88
C PRO A 347 -6.28 7.81 -6.85
N LEU A 348 -5.06 8.25 -6.49
CA LEU A 348 -3.93 7.37 -6.22
C LEU A 348 -4.15 6.50 -4.96
N SER A 349 -5.05 6.88 -4.06
CA SER A 349 -5.34 6.13 -2.84
C SER A 349 -6.53 5.18 -2.99
N ALA A 350 -6.38 3.92 -2.53
CA ALA A 350 -7.48 2.95 -2.46
C ALA A 350 -8.71 3.48 -1.70
N GLY A 351 -8.45 4.24 -0.63
CA GLY A 351 -9.51 4.82 0.20
C GLY A 351 -10.42 5.80 -0.54
N PHE A 352 -9.94 6.50 -1.58
CA PHE A 352 -10.79 7.34 -2.44
C PHE A 352 -11.85 6.50 -3.14
N TRP A 353 -11.44 5.42 -3.83
CA TRP A 353 -12.33 4.54 -4.58
C TRP A 353 -13.33 3.82 -3.70
N LEU A 354 -12.86 3.28 -2.56
CA LEU A 354 -13.73 2.57 -1.60
C LEU A 354 -14.76 3.52 -0.97
N SER A 355 -14.35 4.74 -0.59
CA SER A 355 -15.25 5.70 0.03
C SER A 355 -16.32 6.20 -0.95
N PHE A 356 -15.92 6.70 -2.12
CA PHE A 356 -16.87 7.19 -3.12
C PHE A 356 -17.69 6.05 -3.74
N GLY A 357 -17.10 4.88 -3.96
CA GLY A 357 -17.80 3.68 -4.43
C GLY A 357 -18.89 3.24 -3.46
N ALA A 358 -18.61 3.22 -2.16
CA ALA A 358 -19.58 2.88 -1.14
C ALA A 358 -20.77 3.84 -1.11
N VAL A 359 -20.49 5.16 -1.13
CA VAL A 359 -21.56 6.18 -1.13
C VAL A 359 -22.37 6.14 -2.42
N ALA A 360 -21.73 5.96 -3.58
CA ALA A 360 -22.42 5.81 -4.86
C ALA A 360 -23.38 4.62 -4.83
N TRP A 361 -22.91 3.47 -4.32
CA TRP A 361 -23.75 2.29 -4.19
C TRP A 361 -24.92 2.53 -3.23
N LEU A 362 -24.70 3.16 -2.09
CA LEU A 362 -25.78 3.49 -1.14
C LEU A 362 -26.85 4.39 -1.78
N ILE A 363 -26.43 5.40 -2.57
CA ILE A 363 -27.37 6.26 -3.31
C ILE A 363 -28.17 5.47 -4.35
N LEU A 364 -27.53 4.56 -5.09
CA LEU A 364 -28.20 3.68 -6.06
C LEU A 364 -29.21 2.74 -5.38
N ALA A 365 -28.79 2.14 -4.26
CA ALA A 365 -29.59 1.15 -3.56
C ALA A 365 -30.77 1.75 -2.80
N PHE A 366 -30.61 2.93 -2.20
CA PHE A 366 -31.56 3.51 -1.26
C PHE A 366 -32.11 4.89 -1.67
N GLY A 367 -31.45 5.62 -2.55
CA GLY A 367 -31.81 6.99 -2.91
C GLY A 367 -33.17 7.21 -3.58
N ARG A 368 -33.84 6.14 -4.04
CA ARG A 368 -35.15 6.17 -4.70
C ARG A 368 -36.26 5.39 -3.95
N ARG A 369 -36.00 4.92 -2.74
CA ARG A 369 -36.99 4.12 -1.99
C ARG A 369 -37.96 5.02 -1.22
N TRP A 370 -39.20 4.99 -1.60
CA TRP A 370 -40.31 5.74 -0.99
C TRP A 370 -41.05 4.95 0.09
N ARG A 371 -40.79 3.63 0.21
CA ARG A 371 -41.46 2.76 1.20
C ARG A 371 -40.46 2.39 2.30
N PRO A 372 -40.90 2.45 3.58
CA PRO A 372 -40.09 1.97 4.69
C PRO A 372 -39.86 0.45 4.51
N GLU A 373 -38.61 0.05 4.54
CA GLU A 373 -38.20 -1.36 4.54
C GLU A 373 -38.27 -1.89 5.99
N PRO A 374 -38.54 -3.18 6.21
CA PRO A 374 -38.40 -3.79 7.51
C PRO A 374 -36.99 -3.57 8.07
N LEU A 375 -36.85 -3.30 9.37
CA LEU A 375 -35.59 -2.97 10.03
C LEU A 375 -34.44 -3.97 9.71
N TRP A 376 -34.78 -5.29 9.70
CA TRP A 376 -33.79 -6.32 9.39
C TRP A 376 -33.25 -6.21 7.95
N ARG A 377 -34.09 -5.85 6.96
CA ARG A 377 -33.62 -5.61 5.57
C ARG A 377 -32.82 -4.33 5.46
N ALA A 378 -33.24 -3.28 6.14
CA ALA A 378 -32.50 -2.02 6.18
C ALA A 378 -31.10 -2.20 6.82
N TRP A 379 -30.94 -3.22 7.65
CA TRP A 379 -29.68 -3.57 8.31
C TRP A 379 -28.79 -4.48 7.46
N ILE A 380 -29.32 -5.62 6.98
CA ILE A 380 -28.53 -6.66 6.29
C ILE A 380 -28.19 -6.26 4.85
N MET A 381 -29.14 -5.66 4.11
CA MET A 381 -28.93 -5.38 2.68
C MET A 381 -27.80 -4.39 2.38
N PRO A 382 -27.56 -3.32 3.16
CA PRO A 382 -26.40 -2.48 2.96
C PRO A 382 -25.08 -3.23 3.11
N GLN A 383 -24.95 -4.10 4.10
CA GLN A 383 -23.73 -4.85 4.37
C GLN A 383 -23.39 -5.82 3.23
N LEU A 384 -24.37 -6.67 2.85
CA LEU A 384 -24.19 -7.62 1.75
C LEU A 384 -23.92 -6.88 0.42
N GLY A 385 -24.67 -5.84 0.17
CA GLY A 385 -24.51 -5.07 -1.07
C GLY A 385 -23.18 -4.31 -1.14
N LEU A 386 -22.70 -3.72 -0.04
CA LEU A 386 -21.38 -3.10 0.02
C LEU A 386 -20.27 -4.12 -0.19
N THR A 387 -20.38 -5.31 0.43
CA THR A 387 -19.40 -6.37 0.23
C THR A 387 -19.28 -6.74 -1.25
N VAL A 388 -20.41 -6.99 -1.92
CA VAL A 388 -20.42 -7.33 -3.35
C VAL A 388 -19.95 -6.15 -4.22
N ALA A 389 -20.45 -4.94 -3.94
CA ALA A 389 -20.14 -3.75 -4.74
C ALA A 389 -18.67 -3.34 -4.66
N LEU A 390 -18.02 -3.53 -3.50
CA LEU A 390 -16.63 -3.14 -3.29
C LEU A 390 -15.63 -4.28 -3.55
N LEU A 391 -16.08 -5.51 -3.77
CA LEU A 391 -15.22 -6.67 -3.99
C LEU A 391 -14.20 -6.46 -5.13
N PRO A 392 -14.56 -5.98 -6.35
CA PRO A 392 -13.57 -5.77 -7.40
C PRO A 392 -12.53 -4.70 -7.05
N LEU A 393 -12.94 -3.64 -6.35
CA LEU A 393 -12.03 -2.61 -5.89
C LEU A 393 -11.09 -3.15 -4.80
N GLY A 394 -11.62 -3.92 -3.85
CA GLY A 394 -10.84 -4.57 -2.81
C GLY A 394 -9.78 -5.50 -3.38
N LEU A 395 -10.14 -6.34 -4.35
CA LEU A 395 -9.20 -7.25 -5.00
C LEU A 395 -8.17 -6.51 -5.87
N ALA A 396 -8.56 -5.44 -6.55
CA ALA A 396 -7.63 -4.65 -7.35
C ALA A 396 -6.55 -3.94 -6.50
N PHE A 397 -6.89 -3.53 -5.27
CA PHE A 397 -5.95 -2.79 -4.42
C PHE A 397 -5.22 -3.64 -3.39
N PHE A 398 -5.83 -4.71 -2.91
CA PHE A 398 -5.32 -5.49 -1.78
C PHE A 398 -5.06 -6.95 -2.12
N GLN A 399 -5.54 -7.45 -3.27
CA GLN A 399 -5.40 -8.85 -3.70
C GLN A 399 -5.88 -9.86 -2.65
N GLN A 400 -6.69 -9.41 -1.72
CA GLN A 400 -7.20 -10.18 -0.60
C GLN A 400 -8.67 -9.87 -0.36
N ALA A 401 -9.45 -10.90 -0.04
CA ALA A 401 -10.82 -10.78 0.41
C ALA A 401 -11.04 -11.68 1.64
N SER A 402 -11.98 -11.28 2.50
CA SER A 402 -12.41 -12.08 3.63
C SER A 402 -13.88 -12.47 3.43
N LEU A 403 -14.17 -13.76 3.36
CA LEU A 403 -15.55 -14.25 3.34
C LEU A 403 -16.21 -14.16 4.72
N ALA A 404 -15.44 -14.02 5.79
CA ALA A 404 -15.96 -13.75 7.13
C ALA A 404 -16.46 -12.31 7.28
N ALA A 405 -15.92 -11.36 6.51
CA ALA A 405 -16.20 -9.93 6.63
C ALA A 405 -17.70 -9.55 6.64
N PRO A 406 -18.59 -10.08 5.78
CA PRO A 406 -20.00 -9.71 5.81
C PRO A 406 -20.67 -10.06 7.13
N LEU A 407 -20.37 -11.23 7.69
CA LEU A 407 -20.90 -11.70 8.97
C LEU A 407 -20.36 -10.88 10.14
N VAL A 408 -19.04 -10.69 10.16
CA VAL A 408 -18.39 -9.92 11.22
C VAL A 408 -18.86 -8.48 11.22
N ASN A 409 -18.93 -7.84 10.06
CA ASN A 409 -19.33 -6.43 9.93
C ASN A 409 -20.81 -6.19 10.27
N LEU A 410 -21.65 -7.20 10.11
CA LEU A 410 -23.05 -7.12 10.54
C LEU A 410 -23.18 -6.87 12.05
N LEU A 411 -22.25 -7.39 12.84
CA LEU A 411 -22.17 -7.22 14.29
C LEU A 411 -21.21 -6.10 14.69
N ALA A 412 -20.01 -6.09 14.13
CA ALA A 412 -18.92 -5.20 14.51
C ALA A 412 -19.22 -3.73 14.18
N VAL A 413 -19.75 -3.44 12.98
CA VAL A 413 -20.01 -2.04 12.57
C VAL A 413 -20.96 -1.33 13.53
N PRO A 414 -22.16 -1.86 13.85
CA PRO A 414 -23.05 -1.19 14.79
C PRO A 414 -22.50 -1.16 16.21
N TYR A 415 -21.85 -2.24 16.63
CA TYR A 415 -21.29 -2.33 17.98
C TYR A 415 -20.22 -1.27 18.20
N VAL A 416 -19.24 -1.19 17.31
CA VAL A 416 -18.19 -0.20 17.41
C VAL A 416 -18.75 1.21 17.23
N THR A 417 -19.59 1.43 16.21
CA THR A 417 -20.06 2.78 15.87
C THR A 417 -21.02 3.35 16.91
N PHE A 418 -22.02 2.58 17.37
CA PHE A 418 -23.08 3.14 18.22
C PHE A 418 -22.86 2.90 19.72
N LEU A 419 -21.95 2.01 20.10
CA LEU A 419 -21.62 1.79 21.51
C LEU A 419 -20.22 2.30 21.85
N ILE A 420 -19.18 1.84 21.15
CA ILE A 420 -17.80 2.15 21.52
C ILE A 420 -17.47 3.61 21.21
N VAL A 421 -17.69 4.07 19.98
CA VAL A 421 -17.29 5.42 19.56
C VAL A 421 -17.94 6.52 20.40
N PRO A 422 -19.23 6.51 20.76
CA PRO A 422 -19.78 7.51 21.68
C PRO A 422 -19.10 7.56 23.04
N ILE A 423 -18.71 6.41 23.60
CA ILE A 423 -17.98 6.32 24.87
C ILE A 423 -16.57 6.92 24.71
N LEU A 424 -15.89 6.63 23.60
CA LEU A 424 -14.59 7.23 23.29
C LEU A 424 -14.68 8.74 23.09
N LEU A 425 -15.72 9.24 22.40
CA LEU A 425 -15.94 10.69 22.27
C LEU A 425 -16.21 11.37 23.62
N LEU A 426 -16.91 10.70 24.52
CA LEU A 426 -17.10 11.19 25.89
C LEU A 426 -15.77 11.18 26.68
N ALA A 427 -14.99 10.13 26.56
CA ALA A 427 -13.66 10.04 27.18
C ALA A 427 -12.70 11.13 26.64
N LEU A 428 -12.74 11.40 25.33
CA LEU A 428 -11.99 12.49 24.68
C LEU A 428 -12.42 13.87 25.21
N LEU A 429 -13.70 14.10 25.34
CA LEU A 429 -14.23 15.36 25.89
C LEU A 429 -13.76 15.60 27.33
N LEU A 430 -13.66 14.53 28.11
CA LEU A 430 -13.24 14.56 29.51
C LEU A 430 -11.73 14.34 29.71
N SER A 431 -10.96 14.14 28.63
CA SER A 431 -9.53 13.84 28.68
C SER A 431 -8.68 14.88 29.45
N PRO A 432 -9.03 16.20 29.52
CA PRO A 432 -8.30 17.14 30.34
C PRO A 432 -8.38 16.84 31.86
N ILE A 433 -9.35 16.04 32.30
CA ILE A 433 -9.58 15.67 33.69
C ILE A 433 -9.39 14.16 33.85
N ALA A 434 -8.15 13.72 34.14
CA ALA A 434 -7.78 12.31 34.20
C ALA A 434 -8.68 11.47 35.12
N MET A 435 -9.11 12.03 36.25
CA MET A 435 -10.00 11.36 37.23
C MET A 435 -11.37 10.99 36.59
N LEU A 436 -11.85 11.75 35.60
CA LEU A 436 -13.11 11.49 34.92
C LEU A 436 -12.90 10.62 33.66
N SER A 437 -11.82 10.81 32.93
CA SER A 437 -11.57 10.11 31.67
C SER A 437 -11.06 8.69 31.88
N ALA A 438 -10.22 8.42 32.88
CA ALA A 438 -9.63 7.10 33.13
C ALA A 438 -10.67 5.98 33.30
N PRO A 439 -11.74 6.11 34.13
CA PRO A 439 -12.74 5.07 34.25
C PRO A 439 -13.54 4.86 32.95
N ILE A 440 -13.66 5.90 32.11
CA ILE A 440 -14.37 5.77 30.82
C ILE A 440 -13.48 5.04 29.81
N TRP A 441 -12.15 5.27 29.80
CA TRP A 441 -11.22 4.48 29.00
C TRP A 441 -11.25 2.99 29.41
N GLN A 442 -11.30 2.70 30.73
CA GLN A 442 -11.42 1.33 31.25
C GLN A 442 -12.73 0.68 30.86
N LEU A 443 -13.84 1.42 30.93
CA LEU A 443 -15.15 0.95 30.45
C LEU A 443 -15.10 0.61 28.95
N ALA A 444 -14.55 1.49 28.14
CA ALA A 444 -14.40 1.25 26.69
C ALA A 444 -13.54 0.00 26.42
N ALA A 445 -12.46 -0.20 27.20
CA ALA A 445 -11.60 -1.37 27.07
C ALA A 445 -12.34 -2.66 27.42
N GLY A 446 -13.12 -2.69 28.51
CA GLY A 446 -13.95 -3.83 28.87
C GLY A 446 -15.00 -4.17 27.81
N LEU A 447 -15.63 -3.14 27.23
CA LEU A 447 -16.59 -3.31 26.14
C LEU A 447 -15.96 -3.71 24.81
N LEU A 448 -14.68 -3.44 24.57
CA LEU A 448 -13.96 -3.92 23.39
C LEU A 448 -13.58 -5.41 23.45
N GLY A 449 -13.58 -6.03 24.63
CA GLY A 449 -13.27 -7.46 24.78
C GLY A 449 -14.09 -8.38 23.87
N PRO A 450 -15.44 -8.28 23.83
CA PRO A 450 -16.25 -9.07 22.91
C PRO A 450 -15.94 -8.83 21.43
N PHE A 451 -15.60 -7.60 21.02
CA PHE A 451 -15.17 -7.30 19.66
C PHE A 451 -13.82 -7.97 19.36
N ASP A 452 -12.87 -7.92 20.30
CA ASP A 452 -11.58 -8.59 20.17
C ASP A 452 -11.72 -10.10 20.00
N ALA A 453 -12.55 -10.73 20.84
CA ALA A 453 -12.87 -12.15 20.71
C ALA A 453 -13.53 -12.50 19.36
N LEU A 454 -14.42 -11.64 18.86
CA LEU A 454 -15.07 -11.82 17.56
C LEU A 454 -14.06 -11.80 16.41
N ILE A 455 -13.11 -10.86 16.39
CA ILE A 455 -12.14 -10.78 15.31
C ILE A 455 -11.14 -11.93 15.33
N VAL A 456 -10.71 -12.40 16.51
CA VAL A 456 -9.86 -13.58 16.67
C VAL A 456 -10.59 -14.82 16.13
N TRP A 457 -11.80 -15.07 16.59
CA TRP A 457 -12.62 -16.16 16.07
C TRP A 457 -12.81 -16.11 14.55
N ALA A 458 -13.09 -14.92 14.01
CA ALA A 458 -13.31 -14.74 12.58
C ALA A 458 -12.04 -14.99 11.73
N ALA A 459 -10.86 -14.68 12.28
CA ALA A 459 -9.59 -14.92 11.59
C ALA A 459 -9.25 -16.40 11.42
N ASP A 460 -9.82 -17.26 12.27
CA ASP A 460 -9.65 -18.72 12.21
C ASP A 460 -10.67 -19.41 11.26
N LEU A 461 -11.63 -18.66 10.74
CA LEU A 461 -12.61 -19.23 9.80
C LEU A 461 -11.96 -19.56 8.44
N PRO A 462 -12.42 -20.63 7.77
CA PRO A 462 -12.00 -20.94 6.41
C PRO A 462 -12.25 -19.74 5.47
N LEU A 463 -11.31 -19.48 4.56
CA LEU A 463 -11.38 -18.37 3.59
C LEU A 463 -11.45 -16.96 4.21
N SER A 464 -11.11 -16.79 5.48
CA SER A 464 -10.92 -15.48 6.10
C SER A 464 -9.76 -14.72 5.45
N ARG A 465 -8.79 -15.44 4.90
CA ARG A 465 -7.61 -14.94 4.19
C ARG A 465 -7.57 -15.46 2.75
N TRP A 466 -8.60 -15.12 1.98
CA TRP A 466 -8.68 -15.54 0.58
C TRP A 466 -7.88 -14.57 -0.29
N THR A 467 -6.73 -15.01 -0.79
CA THR A 467 -5.86 -14.26 -1.69
C THR A 467 -6.16 -14.62 -3.14
N LEU A 468 -6.23 -13.61 -4.01
CA LEU A 468 -6.47 -13.76 -5.43
C LEU A 468 -5.48 -12.86 -6.21
N PRO A 469 -5.04 -13.27 -7.40
CA PRO A 469 -4.23 -12.41 -8.24
C PRO A 469 -4.93 -11.10 -8.58
N ALA A 470 -4.15 -10.08 -8.93
CA ALA A 470 -4.69 -8.83 -9.42
C ALA A 470 -5.57 -9.10 -10.65
N PRO A 471 -6.81 -8.59 -10.68
CA PRO A 471 -7.70 -8.86 -11.80
C PRO A 471 -7.19 -8.20 -13.08
N SER A 472 -7.20 -8.94 -14.19
CA SER A 472 -6.98 -8.34 -15.50
C SER A 472 -8.03 -7.25 -15.77
N LEU A 473 -7.68 -6.27 -16.60
CA LEU A 473 -8.62 -5.18 -16.95
C LEU A 473 -9.98 -5.71 -17.44
N VAL A 474 -9.97 -6.79 -18.24
CA VAL A 474 -11.18 -7.42 -18.75
C VAL A 474 -12.01 -8.03 -17.62
N ALA A 475 -11.38 -8.79 -16.71
CA ALA A 475 -12.05 -9.38 -15.56
C ALA A 475 -12.64 -8.30 -14.65
N TRP A 476 -11.90 -7.20 -14.45
CA TRP A 476 -12.33 -6.07 -13.64
C TRP A 476 -13.55 -5.35 -14.25
N VAL A 477 -13.51 -5.05 -15.55
CA VAL A 477 -14.65 -4.41 -16.26
C VAL A 477 -15.87 -5.32 -16.26
N LEU A 478 -15.70 -6.61 -16.54
CA LEU A 478 -16.81 -7.58 -16.50
C LEU A 478 -17.41 -7.65 -15.08
N ALA A 479 -16.58 -7.66 -14.06
CA ALA A 479 -17.05 -7.68 -12.68
C ALA A 479 -17.85 -6.41 -12.31
N LEU A 480 -17.37 -5.23 -12.72
CA LEU A 480 -18.12 -3.98 -12.52
C LEU A 480 -19.48 -3.99 -13.23
N LEU A 481 -19.52 -4.41 -14.49
CA LEU A 481 -20.77 -4.53 -15.26
C LEU A 481 -21.69 -5.58 -14.64
N GLY A 482 -21.14 -6.71 -14.21
CA GLY A 482 -21.87 -7.76 -13.51
C GLY A 482 -22.50 -7.29 -12.21
N ILE A 483 -21.77 -6.52 -11.41
CA ILE A 483 -22.27 -5.91 -10.18
C ILE A 483 -23.39 -4.91 -10.46
N LEU A 484 -23.21 -4.02 -11.42
CA LEU A 484 -24.24 -3.06 -11.81
C LEU A 484 -25.51 -3.80 -12.25
N TRP A 485 -25.36 -4.90 -12.99
CA TRP A 485 -26.47 -5.75 -13.41
C TRP A 485 -27.12 -6.50 -12.24
N LEU A 486 -26.32 -7.13 -11.39
CA LEU A 486 -26.77 -7.88 -10.21
C LEU A 486 -27.52 -6.98 -9.21
N LEU A 487 -27.05 -5.75 -9.02
CA LEU A 487 -27.63 -4.75 -8.11
C LEU A 487 -28.73 -3.89 -8.78
N ALA A 488 -29.05 -4.14 -10.06
CA ALA A 488 -30.13 -3.46 -10.77
C ALA A 488 -31.48 -3.60 -10.04
N PRO A 489 -32.42 -2.67 -10.25
CA PRO A 489 -33.74 -2.70 -9.61
C PRO A 489 -34.48 -4.02 -9.83
N ARG A 490 -35.36 -4.40 -8.87
CA ARG A 490 -36.20 -5.59 -9.00
C ARG A 490 -37.06 -5.49 -10.26
N GLY A 491 -37.12 -6.58 -11.03
CA GLY A 491 -37.81 -6.64 -12.34
C GLY A 491 -36.87 -6.47 -13.53
N TRP A 492 -35.61 -6.12 -13.34
CA TRP A 492 -34.63 -6.13 -14.41
C TRP A 492 -34.38 -7.58 -14.90
N PRO A 493 -34.53 -7.86 -16.22
CA PRO A 493 -34.45 -9.22 -16.72
C PRO A 493 -33.05 -9.80 -16.54
N GLY A 494 -32.99 -11.08 -16.16
CA GLY A 494 -31.74 -11.82 -16.10
C GLY A 494 -30.71 -11.28 -15.09
N ARG A 495 -31.09 -10.47 -14.09
CA ARG A 495 -30.11 -9.82 -13.18
C ARG A 495 -29.19 -10.81 -12.47
N ALA A 496 -29.64 -12.04 -12.20
CA ALA A 496 -28.81 -13.09 -11.63
C ALA A 496 -27.63 -13.47 -12.54
N LEU A 497 -27.73 -13.24 -13.87
CA LEU A 497 -26.63 -13.46 -14.81
C LEU A 497 -25.44 -12.55 -14.53
N GLY A 498 -25.64 -11.43 -13.84
CA GLY A 498 -24.54 -10.58 -13.37
C GLY A 498 -23.54 -11.32 -12.47
N ALA A 499 -23.98 -12.38 -11.77
CA ALA A 499 -23.07 -13.20 -10.96
C ALA A 499 -22.05 -13.96 -11.84
N PHE A 500 -22.41 -14.39 -13.04
CA PHE A 500 -21.48 -15.07 -13.96
C PHE A 500 -20.37 -14.14 -14.45
N ALA A 501 -20.64 -12.85 -14.55
CA ALA A 501 -19.61 -11.86 -14.93
C ALA A 501 -18.53 -11.65 -13.84
N LEU A 502 -18.77 -12.15 -12.61
CA LEU A 502 -17.77 -12.17 -11.53
C LEU A 502 -16.82 -13.39 -11.63
N LEU A 503 -17.17 -14.42 -12.39
CA LEU A 503 -16.36 -15.65 -12.46
C LEU A 503 -14.92 -15.42 -12.91
N PRO A 504 -14.61 -14.59 -13.95
CA PRO A 504 -13.22 -14.32 -14.33
C PRO A 504 -12.40 -13.63 -13.21
N LEU A 505 -13.06 -12.89 -12.33
CA LEU A 505 -12.45 -12.26 -11.16
C LEU A 505 -12.15 -13.28 -10.05
N LEU A 506 -13.07 -14.22 -9.83
CA LEU A 506 -13.00 -15.19 -8.72
C LEU A 506 -12.26 -16.47 -9.07
N LEU A 507 -12.14 -16.78 -10.36
CA LEU A 507 -11.49 -17.98 -10.89
C LEU A 507 -10.41 -17.57 -11.91
N PRO A 508 -9.37 -16.85 -11.47
CA PRO A 508 -8.28 -16.44 -12.34
C PRO A 508 -7.54 -17.67 -12.85
N ARG A 509 -7.06 -17.61 -14.08
CA ARG A 509 -6.22 -18.64 -14.67
C ARG A 509 -4.79 -18.14 -14.77
N SER A 510 -3.85 -18.83 -14.14
CA SER A 510 -2.43 -18.61 -14.39
C SER A 510 -2.03 -19.29 -15.70
N PRO A 511 -1.19 -18.67 -16.55
CA PRO A 511 -0.63 -19.33 -17.71
C PRO A 511 0.13 -20.60 -17.30
N ALA A 512 -0.25 -21.74 -17.86
CA ALA A 512 0.46 -22.99 -17.65
C ALA A 512 1.77 -22.99 -18.45
N LEU A 513 2.85 -23.44 -17.83
CA LEU A 513 4.13 -23.65 -18.49
C LEU A 513 4.13 -25.02 -19.20
N PRO A 514 4.74 -25.15 -20.40
CA PRO A 514 4.90 -26.45 -21.03
C PRO A 514 5.90 -27.34 -20.27
N GLN A 515 5.84 -28.64 -20.51
CA GLN A 515 6.80 -29.59 -19.94
C GLN A 515 8.23 -29.24 -20.39
N GLY A 516 9.19 -29.36 -19.47
CA GLY A 516 10.60 -29.00 -19.69
C GLY A 516 10.88 -27.48 -19.67
N ALA A 517 9.85 -26.65 -19.54
CA ALA A 517 9.99 -25.22 -19.36
C ALA A 517 10.00 -24.82 -17.87
N PHE A 518 10.71 -23.75 -17.56
CA PHE A 518 10.62 -23.13 -16.24
C PHE A 518 10.67 -21.59 -16.34
N ALA A 519 10.08 -20.93 -15.38
CA ALA A 519 10.20 -19.49 -15.18
C ALA A 519 11.09 -19.21 -13.96
N LEU A 520 12.07 -18.35 -14.13
CA LEU A 520 12.97 -17.85 -13.08
C LEU A 520 12.63 -16.41 -12.81
N SER A 521 12.29 -16.08 -11.56
CA SER A 521 11.97 -14.73 -11.12
C SER A 521 12.86 -14.33 -9.95
N LEU A 522 13.72 -13.34 -10.13
CA LEU A 522 14.45 -12.70 -9.04
C LEU A 522 13.62 -11.54 -8.55
N LEU A 523 12.98 -11.70 -7.37
CA LEU A 523 12.09 -10.70 -6.81
C LEU A 523 12.87 -9.52 -6.23
N ASP A 524 12.33 -8.31 -6.38
CA ASP A 524 12.89 -7.11 -5.76
C ASP A 524 12.51 -7.08 -4.28
N VAL A 525 13.41 -7.55 -3.45
CA VAL A 525 13.31 -7.54 -1.98
C VAL A 525 14.25 -6.51 -1.35
N GLY A 526 14.80 -5.59 -2.15
CA GLY A 526 15.82 -4.66 -1.70
C GLY A 526 17.13 -5.35 -1.42
N GLN A 527 17.75 -5.07 -0.25
CA GLN A 527 18.97 -5.78 0.14
C GLN A 527 18.60 -7.13 0.75
N GLY A 528 18.91 -8.22 0.05
CA GLY A 528 18.59 -9.59 0.39
C GLY A 528 18.24 -10.40 -0.87
N GLN A 529 17.81 -11.64 -0.73
CA GLN A 529 17.50 -12.51 -1.86
C GLN A 529 16.14 -13.19 -1.71
N ALA A 530 15.43 -13.30 -2.82
CA ALA A 530 14.29 -14.19 -3.00
C ALA A 530 14.16 -14.55 -4.49
N THR A 531 14.38 -15.82 -4.79
CA THR A 531 14.36 -16.33 -6.17
C THR A 531 13.29 -17.39 -6.30
N LEU A 532 12.29 -17.13 -7.15
CA LEU A 532 11.18 -18.00 -7.42
C LEU A 532 11.43 -18.79 -8.71
N VAL A 533 11.20 -20.10 -8.66
CA VAL A 533 11.26 -20.99 -9.82
C VAL A 533 9.94 -21.71 -9.96
N ARG A 534 9.30 -21.60 -11.12
CA ARG A 534 8.07 -22.32 -11.43
C ARG A 534 8.26 -23.23 -12.61
N THR A 535 7.74 -24.44 -12.50
CA THR A 535 7.60 -25.40 -13.60
C THR A 535 6.11 -25.53 -14.00
N ALA A 536 5.74 -26.52 -14.77
CA ALA A 536 4.34 -26.68 -15.21
C ALA A 536 3.35 -26.84 -14.04
N ALA A 537 3.76 -27.57 -12.97
CA ALA A 537 2.88 -27.88 -11.85
C ALA A 537 3.52 -27.60 -10.46
N HIS A 538 4.82 -27.30 -10.42
CA HIS A 538 5.54 -27.17 -9.15
C HIS A 538 6.19 -25.80 -8.98
N THR A 539 6.43 -25.44 -7.70
CA THR A 539 6.97 -24.14 -7.32
C THR A 539 8.06 -24.30 -6.26
N LEU A 540 9.25 -23.79 -6.56
CA LEU A 540 10.39 -23.66 -5.65
C LEU A 540 10.62 -22.18 -5.32
N LEU A 541 10.79 -21.85 -4.06
CA LEU A 541 11.33 -20.57 -3.63
C LEU A 541 12.70 -20.79 -2.98
N VAL A 542 13.71 -20.05 -3.40
CA VAL A 542 15.03 -19.99 -2.78
C VAL A 542 15.18 -18.64 -2.10
N ASP A 543 15.32 -18.68 -0.80
CA ASP A 543 15.34 -17.54 0.13
C ASP A 543 14.02 -16.74 0.22
N THR A 544 13.88 -15.96 1.27
CA THR A 544 12.62 -15.30 1.62
C THR A 544 12.76 -13.79 1.85
N GLY A 545 13.92 -13.24 1.49
CA GLY A 545 14.19 -11.83 1.67
C GLY A 545 14.32 -11.40 3.13
N PRO A 546 14.53 -10.10 3.36
CA PRO A 546 14.84 -9.56 4.66
C PRO A 546 13.68 -9.54 5.65
N GLY A 547 14.03 -9.85 6.91
CA GLY A 547 13.27 -9.50 8.09
C GLY A 547 13.86 -8.29 8.78
N PHE A 548 13.04 -7.55 9.53
CA PHE A 548 13.48 -6.35 10.22
C PHE A 548 13.46 -6.58 11.75
N PRO A 549 14.49 -6.15 12.47
CA PRO A 549 14.55 -6.34 13.93
C PRO A 549 13.38 -5.66 14.67
N ASP A 550 12.84 -4.59 14.08
CA ASP A 550 11.74 -3.81 14.65
C ASP A 550 10.35 -4.40 14.33
N GLY A 551 10.31 -5.59 13.73
CA GLY A 551 9.11 -6.28 13.30
C GLY A 551 8.80 -6.11 11.82
N GLY A 552 8.01 -7.06 11.30
CA GLY A 552 7.70 -7.15 9.88
C GLY A 552 8.83 -7.76 9.05
N ASP A 553 8.49 -8.20 7.88
CA ASP A 553 9.41 -8.81 6.91
C ASP A 553 8.88 -8.65 5.48
N LEU A 554 9.71 -8.99 4.50
CA LEU A 554 9.31 -8.93 3.09
C LEU A 554 8.62 -10.20 2.60
N GLY A 555 8.61 -11.27 3.38
CA GLY A 555 7.77 -12.43 3.11
C GLY A 555 6.29 -12.06 3.06
N ASP A 556 5.84 -11.25 4.02
CA ASP A 556 4.45 -10.77 4.09
C ASP A 556 4.18 -9.59 3.12
N ARG A 557 5.11 -8.64 3.04
CA ARG A 557 4.90 -7.37 2.32
C ARG A 557 5.15 -7.45 0.82
N VAL A 558 6.01 -8.38 0.37
CA VAL A 558 6.43 -8.51 -1.03
C VAL A 558 6.14 -9.91 -1.57
N LEU A 559 6.64 -10.97 -0.89
CA LEU A 559 6.58 -12.31 -1.47
C LEU A 559 5.16 -12.85 -1.52
N ALA A 560 4.40 -12.76 -0.44
CA ALA A 560 3.03 -13.26 -0.42
C ALA A 560 2.13 -12.58 -1.48
N PRO A 561 2.14 -11.24 -1.66
CA PRO A 561 1.44 -10.59 -2.77
C PRO A 561 1.95 -11.01 -4.16
N ALA A 562 3.27 -11.09 -4.36
CA ALA A 562 3.85 -11.47 -5.65
C ALA A 562 3.48 -12.91 -6.05
N LEU A 563 3.53 -13.85 -5.08
CA LEU A 563 3.12 -15.23 -5.29
C LEU A 563 1.61 -15.34 -5.57
N ALA A 564 0.79 -14.59 -4.84
CA ALA A 564 -0.65 -14.56 -5.06
C ALA A 564 -1.01 -14.03 -6.46
N ASP A 565 -0.29 -13.02 -6.97
CA ASP A 565 -0.52 -12.42 -8.28
C ASP A 565 -0.32 -13.40 -9.44
N ILE A 566 0.66 -14.26 -9.32
CA ILE A 566 0.90 -15.35 -10.29
C ILE A 566 0.08 -16.61 -10.01
N GLY A 567 -0.83 -16.57 -9.02
CA GLY A 567 -1.74 -17.67 -8.67
C GLY A 567 -1.10 -18.79 -7.85
N VAL A 568 0.06 -18.58 -7.25
CA VAL A 568 0.71 -19.53 -6.35
C VAL A 568 0.06 -19.45 -4.97
N GLN A 569 -0.62 -20.52 -4.57
CA GLN A 569 -1.30 -20.63 -3.27
C GLN A 569 -0.51 -21.49 -2.26
N GLY A 570 0.57 -22.11 -2.68
CA GLY A 570 1.47 -22.92 -1.87
C GLY A 570 2.80 -23.13 -2.57
N LEU A 571 3.81 -23.47 -1.81
CA LEU A 571 5.14 -23.84 -2.30
C LEU A 571 5.33 -25.34 -2.14
N ASP A 572 5.79 -26.02 -3.19
CA ASP A 572 6.18 -27.44 -3.08
C ASP A 572 7.46 -27.57 -2.26
N ARG A 573 8.38 -26.61 -2.45
CA ARG A 573 9.64 -26.57 -1.73
C ARG A 573 10.11 -25.14 -1.47
N LEU A 574 10.60 -24.89 -0.27
CA LEU A 574 11.35 -23.69 0.14
C LEU A 574 12.76 -24.11 0.50
N ILE A 575 13.77 -23.49 -0.10
CA ILE A 575 15.16 -23.63 0.28
C ILE A 575 15.63 -22.31 0.89
N VAL A 576 16.12 -22.35 2.13
CA VAL A 576 16.75 -21.20 2.79
C VAL A 576 18.25 -21.42 2.74
N SER A 577 18.94 -20.60 1.96
CA SER A 577 20.36 -20.77 1.68
C SER A 577 21.20 -20.78 2.96
N HIS A 578 20.96 -19.80 3.86
CA HIS A 578 21.55 -19.69 5.20
C HIS A 578 20.64 -18.84 6.09
N ASP A 579 20.97 -18.68 7.38
CA ASP A 579 20.05 -18.11 8.38
C ASP A 579 20.19 -16.60 8.60
N ASP A 580 20.92 -15.88 7.76
CA ASP A 580 20.97 -14.42 7.83
C ASP A 580 19.61 -13.80 7.53
N LEU A 581 19.32 -12.67 8.19
CA LEU A 581 18.01 -12.04 8.14
C LEU A 581 17.57 -11.60 6.75
N ASP A 582 18.51 -11.31 5.86
CA ASP A 582 18.22 -10.89 4.48
C ASP A 582 17.95 -12.08 3.52
N HIS A 583 18.05 -13.30 4.02
CA HIS A 583 17.69 -14.54 3.31
C HIS A 583 16.55 -15.30 4.00
N ALA A 584 16.63 -15.49 5.32
CA ALA A 584 15.67 -16.27 6.10
C ALA A 584 14.49 -15.43 6.66
N GLY A 585 14.59 -14.11 6.62
CA GLY A 585 13.73 -13.19 7.39
C GLY A 585 12.25 -13.31 7.13
N GLY A 586 11.83 -13.58 5.90
CA GLY A 586 10.43 -13.75 5.51
C GLY A 586 9.82 -15.13 5.75
N THR A 587 10.63 -16.12 6.20
CA THR A 587 10.19 -17.52 6.31
C THR A 587 8.99 -17.69 7.24
N ALA A 588 9.01 -17.04 8.40
CA ALA A 588 7.95 -17.18 9.40
C ALA A 588 6.60 -16.64 8.91
N SER A 589 6.59 -15.52 8.21
CA SER A 589 5.36 -14.91 7.67
C SER A 589 4.82 -15.71 6.49
N LEU A 590 5.67 -16.21 5.59
CA LEU A 590 5.25 -17.08 4.49
C LEU A 590 4.59 -18.36 4.97
N ARG A 591 5.12 -19.00 6.02
CA ARG A 591 4.50 -20.19 6.64
C ARG A 591 3.12 -19.93 7.23
N ARG A 592 2.83 -18.72 7.66
CA ARG A 592 1.48 -18.35 8.12
C ARG A 592 0.51 -18.12 6.96
N ARG A 593 1.04 -17.76 5.78
CA ARG A 593 0.24 -17.36 4.61
C ARG A 593 0.01 -18.49 3.63
N LEU A 594 1.01 -19.37 3.46
CA LEU A 594 1.04 -20.38 2.40
C LEU A 594 1.33 -21.76 3.00
N SER A 595 0.76 -22.80 2.37
CA SER A 595 1.20 -24.17 2.60
C SER A 595 2.58 -24.36 1.96
N ILE A 596 3.52 -24.94 2.72
CA ILE A 596 4.85 -25.28 2.23
C ILE A 596 5.05 -26.78 2.40
N GLY A 597 5.24 -27.48 1.29
CA GLY A 597 5.37 -28.95 1.28
C GLY A 597 6.64 -29.43 1.97
N ARG A 598 7.79 -28.83 1.63
CA ARG A 598 9.09 -29.15 2.24
C ARG A 598 9.91 -27.86 2.43
N ILE A 599 10.62 -27.79 3.54
CA ILE A 599 11.58 -26.72 3.82
C ILE A 599 12.96 -27.35 3.99
N ASP A 600 13.94 -26.86 3.26
CA ASP A 600 15.34 -27.22 3.42
C ASP A 600 16.15 -25.98 3.78
N ALA A 601 17.17 -26.13 4.61
CA ALA A 601 18.04 -25.06 5.02
C ALA A 601 19.44 -25.58 5.31
N SER A 602 20.46 -24.73 5.15
CA SER A 602 21.81 -25.06 5.60
C SER A 602 21.94 -25.05 7.12
N ALA A 603 21.06 -24.29 7.81
CA ALA A 603 20.94 -24.21 9.26
C ALA A 603 19.53 -24.63 9.72
N PRO A 604 19.17 -25.93 9.66
CA PRO A 604 17.82 -26.37 10.00
C PRO A 604 17.44 -26.11 11.46
N GLY A 605 18.41 -25.94 12.35
CA GLY A 605 18.15 -25.61 13.76
C GLY A 605 17.56 -24.21 13.99
N SER A 606 17.79 -23.26 13.08
CA SER A 606 17.23 -21.90 13.15
C SER A 606 15.86 -21.78 12.47
N ILE A 607 15.43 -22.81 11.68
CA ILE A 607 14.16 -22.78 10.95
C ILE A 607 13.31 -24.00 11.36
N PRO A 608 12.26 -23.82 12.15
CA PRO A 608 11.45 -24.94 12.64
C PRO A 608 10.90 -25.81 11.51
N GLY A 609 11.13 -27.12 11.58
CA GLY A 609 10.65 -28.11 10.61
C GLY A 609 11.42 -28.13 9.30
N ALA A 610 12.57 -27.47 9.19
CA ALA A 610 13.45 -27.58 8.05
C ALA A 610 14.31 -28.86 8.11
N SER A 611 14.57 -29.43 6.93
CA SER A 611 15.57 -30.48 6.71
C SER A 611 16.91 -29.85 6.31
N LEU A 612 18.01 -30.54 6.51
CA LEU A 612 19.31 -30.09 6.03
C LEU A 612 19.37 -30.19 4.49
N CYS A 613 19.73 -29.09 3.81
CA CYS A 613 20.06 -29.19 2.40
C CYS A 613 21.44 -29.86 2.22
N GLN A 614 21.52 -30.80 1.31
CA GLN A 614 22.71 -31.65 1.18
C GLN A 614 23.21 -31.71 -0.25
N MET A 615 24.53 -31.51 -0.41
CA MET A 615 25.21 -31.71 -1.70
C MET A 615 24.89 -33.08 -2.29
N GLY A 616 24.54 -33.12 -3.59
CA GLY A 616 24.22 -34.32 -4.35
C GLY A 616 22.74 -34.69 -4.34
N GLU A 617 21.87 -33.98 -3.58
CA GLU A 617 20.43 -34.16 -3.69
C GLU A 617 19.95 -33.67 -5.06
N ARG A 618 19.20 -34.54 -5.76
CA ARG A 618 18.65 -34.28 -7.10
C ARG A 618 17.19 -34.65 -7.14
N TRP A 619 16.42 -33.85 -7.88
CA TRP A 619 15.03 -34.14 -8.20
C TRP A 619 14.65 -33.54 -9.55
N THR A 620 13.60 -34.10 -10.15
CA THR A 620 13.07 -33.59 -11.42
C THR A 620 11.61 -33.26 -11.25
N TRP A 621 11.22 -32.06 -11.67
CA TRP A 621 9.84 -31.61 -11.75
C TRP A 621 9.50 -31.20 -13.18
N ASP A 622 8.46 -31.79 -13.74
CA ASP A 622 7.92 -31.42 -15.05
C ASP A 622 8.96 -31.38 -16.18
N GLY A 623 10.01 -32.25 -16.11
CA GLY A 623 11.10 -32.28 -17.06
C GLY A 623 12.19 -31.23 -16.86
N VAL A 624 12.21 -30.58 -15.67
CA VAL A 624 13.27 -29.68 -15.22
C VAL A 624 14.03 -30.33 -14.08
N ASP A 625 15.35 -30.39 -14.18
CA ASP A 625 16.24 -31.01 -13.21
C ASP A 625 16.76 -29.97 -12.21
N PHE A 626 16.75 -30.31 -10.95
CA PHE A 626 17.25 -29.55 -9.84
C PHE A 626 18.34 -30.32 -9.11
N GLU A 627 19.37 -29.63 -8.66
CA GLU A 627 20.47 -30.24 -7.93
C GLU A 627 21.02 -29.29 -6.87
N ILE A 628 21.29 -29.78 -5.67
CA ILE A 628 22.02 -29.11 -4.61
C ILE A 628 23.51 -29.43 -4.75
N LEU A 629 24.33 -28.39 -5.05
CA LEU A 629 25.76 -28.54 -5.26
C LEU A 629 26.59 -28.29 -3.99
N HIS A 630 26.00 -27.68 -2.96
CA HIS A 630 26.61 -27.35 -1.67
C HIS A 630 25.50 -27.11 -0.62
N PRO A 631 25.72 -27.33 0.70
CA PRO A 631 26.95 -27.81 1.35
C PRO A 631 27.06 -29.34 1.40
N PRO A 632 28.27 -29.89 1.52
CA PRO A 632 28.45 -31.29 1.83
C PRO A 632 28.14 -31.57 3.32
N THR A 633 27.71 -32.77 3.63
CA THR A 633 27.33 -33.19 4.99
C THR A 633 28.44 -33.09 6.02
N THR A 634 29.69 -33.07 5.57
CA THR A 634 30.89 -33.01 6.42
C THR A 634 31.31 -31.58 6.79
N LEU A 635 30.73 -30.57 6.15
CA LEU A 635 31.05 -29.20 6.47
C LEU A 635 30.23 -28.75 7.70
N PRO A 636 30.87 -28.19 8.75
CA PRO A 636 30.14 -27.53 9.83
C PRO A 636 29.43 -26.28 9.30
N TYR A 637 28.40 -25.83 10.01
CA TYR A 637 27.74 -24.56 9.65
C TYR A 637 28.70 -23.36 9.85
N LEU A 638 28.92 -22.61 8.78
CA LEU A 638 29.83 -21.46 8.70
C LEU A 638 29.17 -20.18 8.17
N GLY A 639 27.86 -19.98 8.46
CA GLY A 639 27.11 -18.82 7.96
C GLY A 639 27.03 -18.87 6.43
N ASN A 640 27.37 -17.74 5.78
CA ASN A 640 27.33 -17.55 4.33
C ASN A 640 28.02 -18.68 3.55
N GLU A 641 29.20 -19.15 4.05
CA GLU A 641 29.96 -20.22 3.41
C GLU A 641 29.26 -21.58 3.43
N SER A 642 28.14 -21.71 4.13
CA SER A 642 27.30 -22.90 4.14
C SER A 642 26.04 -22.76 3.28
N SER A 643 25.91 -21.69 2.48
CA SER A 643 24.72 -21.46 1.64
C SER A 643 24.40 -22.66 0.76
N CYS A 644 23.10 -23.01 0.69
CA CYS A 644 22.62 -24.02 -0.25
C CYS A 644 22.77 -23.50 -1.68
N VAL A 645 23.66 -24.11 -2.46
CA VAL A 645 23.84 -23.76 -3.88
C VAL A 645 22.95 -24.65 -4.73
N VAL A 646 22.04 -24.01 -5.47
CA VAL A 646 21.03 -24.71 -6.28
C VAL A 646 21.29 -24.50 -7.76
N ARG A 647 21.42 -25.60 -8.50
CA ARG A 647 21.47 -25.63 -9.96
C ARG A 647 20.12 -26.07 -10.52
N ILE A 648 19.65 -25.42 -11.57
CA ILE A 648 18.40 -25.68 -12.26
C ILE A 648 18.73 -25.88 -13.74
N ALA A 649 18.20 -26.90 -14.36
CA ALA A 649 18.41 -27.15 -15.79
C ALA A 649 17.14 -27.68 -16.43
N GLY A 650 16.67 -27.00 -17.46
CA GLY A 650 15.55 -27.40 -18.33
C GLY A 650 16.01 -27.53 -19.79
N ALA A 651 15.10 -27.92 -20.64
CA ALA A 651 15.38 -28.03 -22.09
C ALA A 651 15.82 -26.71 -22.73
N GLY A 652 15.36 -25.56 -22.19
CA GLY A 652 15.62 -24.22 -22.73
C GLY A 652 16.80 -23.49 -22.13
N GLY A 653 17.53 -24.08 -21.19
CA GLY A 653 18.67 -23.45 -20.52
C GLY A 653 18.76 -23.79 -19.05
N SER A 654 19.69 -23.11 -18.36
CA SER A 654 20.05 -23.41 -16.98
C SER A 654 20.33 -22.16 -16.14
N ALA A 655 20.21 -22.31 -14.82
CA ALA A 655 20.47 -21.25 -13.86
C ALA A 655 21.21 -21.79 -12.62
N LEU A 656 22.01 -20.92 -11.99
CA LEU A 656 22.72 -21.21 -10.74
C LEU A 656 22.38 -20.15 -9.70
N ILE A 657 21.95 -20.60 -8.52
CA ILE A 657 21.66 -19.77 -7.36
C ILE A 657 22.66 -20.13 -6.26
N PRO A 658 23.74 -19.35 -6.07
CA PRO A 658 24.82 -19.71 -5.14
C PRO A 658 24.56 -19.29 -3.69
N GLY A 659 23.54 -18.46 -3.40
CA GLY A 659 23.41 -17.80 -2.12
C GLY A 659 24.61 -16.88 -1.87
N ASP A 660 25.10 -16.84 -0.63
CA ASP A 660 26.14 -15.89 -0.21
C ASP A 660 27.54 -16.54 -0.07
N ILE A 661 27.80 -17.64 -0.79
CA ILE A 661 29.13 -18.24 -0.79
C ILE A 661 30.21 -17.26 -1.21
N GLY A 662 31.38 -17.37 -0.56
CA GLY A 662 32.56 -16.61 -0.92
C GLY A 662 33.49 -17.36 -1.87
N THR A 663 34.59 -16.71 -2.27
CA THR A 663 35.60 -17.22 -3.21
C THR A 663 36.20 -18.57 -2.80
N THR A 664 36.24 -18.89 -1.51
CA THR A 664 36.73 -20.18 -0.99
C THR A 664 35.85 -21.34 -1.45
N ILE A 665 34.54 -21.19 -1.31
CA ILE A 665 33.57 -22.22 -1.74
C ILE A 665 33.42 -22.23 -3.25
N GLU A 666 33.47 -21.05 -3.93
CA GLU A 666 33.57 -21.00 -5.40
C GLU A 666 34.72 -21.85 -5.94
N GLY A 667 35.92 -21.67 -5.38
CA GLY A 667 37.11 -22.48 -5.77
C GLY A 667 36.94 -23.96 -5.48
N ARG A 668 36.17 -24.35 -4.45
CA ARG A 668 35.82 -25.74 -4.19
C ARG A 668 34.85 -26.28 -5.24
N LEU A 669 33.78 -25.54 -5.54
CA LEU A 669 32.81 -25.91 -6.57
C LEU A 669 33.45 -26.10 -7.93
N ILE A 670 34.40 -25.25 -8.33
CA ILE A 670 35.15 -25.39 -9.58
C ILE A 670 35.86 -26.73 -9.62
N ARG A 671 36.56 -27.13 -8.55
CA ARG A 671 37.30 -28.38 -8.49
C ARG A 671 36.40 -29.64 -8.45
N GLU A 672 35.24 -29.53 -7.77
CA GLU A 672 34.36 -30.69 -7.52
C GLU A 672 33.32 -30.89 -8.62
N GLN A 673 32.84 -29.81 -9.24
CA GLN A 673 31.72 -29.85 -10.19
C GLN A 673 32.15 -29.71 -11.66
N GLY A 674 33.28 -29.03 -11.93
CA GLY A 674 33.79 -28.85 -13.31
C GLY A 674 32.75 -28.30 -14.26
N ASP A 675 32.57 -28.93 -15.43
CA ASP A 675 31.64 -28.49 -16.50
C ASP A 675 30.16 -28.44 -16.06
N ARG A 676 29.81 -29.01 -14.90
CA ARG A 676 28.44 -28.95 -14.37
C ARG A 676 28.08 -27.57 -13.85
N LEU A 677 29.05 -26.66 -13.68
CA LEU A 677 28.82 -25.29 -13.30
C LEU A 677 28.35 -24.42 -14.47
N ASP A 678 28.54 -24.85 -15.72
CA ASP A 678 28.13 -24.10 -16.91
C ASP A 678 26.62 -23.85 -16.89
N VAL A 679 26.19 -22.57 -16.88
CA VAL A 679 24.80 -22.15 -16.86
C VAL A 679 24.57 -20.84 -17.63
N ASP A 680 23.37 -20.64 -18.12
CA ASP A 680 23.00 -19.44 -18.87
C ASP A 680 22.81 -18.22 -17.96
N VAL A 681 22.27 -18.42 -16.74
CA VAL A 681 21.98 -17.36 -15.78
C VAL A 681 22.64 -17.66 -14.44
N LEU A 682 23.43 -16.74 -13.94
CA LEU A 682 24.02 -16.76 -12.59
C LEU A 682 23.36 -15.67 -11.74
N ILE A 683 22.81 -16.02 -10.59
CA ILE A 683 22.55 -15.03 -9.54
C ILE A 683 23.91 -14.71 -8.89
N ALA A 684 24.27 -13.43 -8.79
CA ALA A 684 25.56 -13.05 -8.23
C ALA A 684 25.67 -13.46 -6.75
N GLY A 685 26.73 -14.14 -6.39
CA GLY A 685 26.96 -14.54 -5.01
C GLY A 685 27.03 -13.33 -4.09
N HIS A 686 26.43 -13.43 -2.91
CA HIS A 686 26.45 -12.41 -1.85
C HIS A 686 26.15 -10.99 -2.38
N HIS A 687 25.07 -10.91 -3.19
CA HIS A 687 24.55 -9.67 -3.80
C HIS A 687 25.56 -8.87 -4.65
N GLY A 688 26.67 -9.49 -5.07
CA GLY A 688 27.78 -8.80 -5.76
C GLY A 688 28.81 -8.21 -4.80
N SER A 689 29.04 -8.84 -3.65
CA SER A 689 30.15 -8.55 -2.73
C SER A 689 31.51 -8.78 -3.39
N ALA A 690 32.51 -7.99 -3.06
CA ALA A 690 33.87 -8.14 -3.58
C ALA A 690 34.53 -9.52 -3.26
N GLY A 691 34.07 -10.18 -2.20
CA GLY A 691 34.50 -11.51 -1.76
C GLY A 691 33.82 -12.68 -2.47
N SER A 692 32.97 -12.42 -3.47
CA SER A 692 32.21 -13.42 -4.21
C SER A 692 32.25 -13.14 -5.71
N THR A 693 31.72 -14.05 -6.52
CA THR A 693 31.62 -13.92 -7.98
C THR A 693 33.02 -13.63 -8.58
N SER A 694 33.98 -14.53 -8.25
CA SER A 694 35.37 -14.40 -8.68
C SER A 694 35.52 -14.58 -10.18
N ALA A 695 36.62 -14.09 -10.75
CA ALA A 695 36.93 -14.26 -12.17
C ALA A 695 37.04 -15.73 -12.57
N ASP A 696 37.67 -16.57 -11.74
CA ASP A 696 37.78 -18.02 -11.97
C ASP A 696 36.41 -18.71 -11.93
N PHE A 697 35.54 -18.27 -11.03
CA PHE A 697 34.17 -18.78 -10.95
C PHE A 697 33.37 -18.40 -12.19
N LEU A 698 33.44 -17.14 -12.63
CA LEU A 698 32.79 -16.68 -13.87
C LEU A 698 33.31 -17.43 -15.10
N GLN A 699 34.60 -17.75 -15.14
CA GLN A 699 35.21 -18.54 -16.22
C GLN A 699 34.70 -19.98 -16.21
N ALA A 700 34.43 -20.59 -15.04
CA ALA A 700 33.89 -21.94 -14.92
C ALA A 700 32.40 -22.00 -15.18
N VAL A 701 31.65 -20.96 -14.80
CA VAL A 701 30.17 -20.87 -14.94
C VAL A 701 29.76 -20.42 -16.34
N THR A 702 30.59 -19.66 -17.06
CA THR A 702 30.35 -19.12 -18.41
C THR A 702 28.97 -18.49 -18.62
N PRO A 703 28.48 -17.65 -17.68
CA PRO A 703 27.09 -17.19 -17.72
C PRO A 703 26.85 -16.20 -18.86
N LYS A 704 25.71 -16.30 -19.53
CA LYS A 704 25.24 -15.28 -20.48
C LYS A 704 24.70 -14.05 -19.78
N GLN A 705 24.14 -14.24 -18.57
CA GLN A 705 23.58 -13.18 -17.74
C GLN A 705 23.96 -13.38 -16.27
N VAL A 706 24.27 -12.26 -15.61
CA VAL A 706 24.48 -12.21 -14.15
C VAL A 706 23.47 -11.24 -13.55
N TRP A 707 22.73 -11.70 -12.54
CA TRP A 707 21.69 -10.92 -11.88
C TRP A 707 22.08 -10.60 -10.45
N TYR A 708 21.97 -9.31 -10.06
CA TYR A 708 22.23 -8.83 -8.71
C TYR A 708 20.94 -8.61 -7.95
N SER A 709 20.80 -9.25 -6.80
CA SER A 709 19.72 -9.01 -5.83
C SER A 709 20.22 -7.97 -4.82
N ALA A 710 20.10 -6.69 -5.15
CA ALA A 710 20.66 -5.62 -4.34
C ALA A 710 19.66 -4.48 -4.13
N GLY A 711 19.79 -3.78 -3.00
CA GLY A 711 18.93 -2.64 -2.67
C GLY A 711 19.44 -1.32 -3.29
N TYR A 712 18.51 -0.44 -3.64
CA TYR A 712 18.83 0.89 -4.17
C TYR A 712 19.61 1.73 -3.15
N LEU A 713 20.78 2.25 -3.55
CA LEU A 713 21.69 2.99 -2.68
C LEU A 713 21.90 2.26 -1.34
N ASN A 714 22.20 0.97 -1.40
CA ASN A 714 22.43 0.15 -0.22
C ASN A 714 23.73 0.54 0.48
N ARG A 715 23.78 0.35 1.81
CA ARG A 715 24.92 0.75 2.66
C ARG A 715 26.23 0.01 2.37
N PHE A 716 26.18 -1.09 1.62
CA PHE A 716 27.32 -1.93 1.30
C PHE A 716 27.93 -1.58 -0.06
N ASP A 717 27.29 -0.69 -0.82
CA ASP A 717 27.60 -0.37 -2.22
C ASP A 717 27.61 -1.61 -3.12
N PHE A 718 26.67 -2.53 -2.92
CA PHE A 718 26.50 -3.72 -3.77
C PHE A 718 25.63 -3.40 -5.00
N PRO A 719 25.96 -3.98 -6.19
CA PRO A 719 27.18 -4.75 -6.48
C PRO A 719 28.43 -3.87 -6.43
N ARG A 720 29.53 -4.38 -5.89
CA ARG A 720 30.81 -3.67 -5.87
C ARG A 720 31.35 -3.45 -7.28
N PRO A 721 31.95 -2.28 -7.58
CA PRO A 721 32.49 -1.99 -8.92
C PRO A 721 33.43 -3.07 -9.45
N VAL A 722 34.29 -3.65 -8.59
CA VAL A 722 35.22 -4.71 -8.96
C VAL A 722 34.48 -5.99 -9.45
N VAL A 723 33.27 -6.25 -8.94
CA VAL A 723 32.47 -7.42 -9.40
C VAL A 723 31.82 -7.10 -10.74
N VAL A 724 31.29 -5.87 -10.88
CA VAL A 724 30.74 -5.39 -12.17
C VAL A 724 31.80 -5.47 -13.27
N GLU A 725 33.05 -5.05 -12.99
CA GLU A 725 34.19 -5.14 -13.90
C GLU A 725 34.52 -6.61 -14.27
N ARG A 726 34.54 -7.51 -13.28
CA ARG A 726 34.78 -8.95 -13.52
C ARG A 726 33.72 -9.55 -14.44
N VAL A 727 32.45 -9.25 -14.19
CA VAL A 727 31.34 -9.75 -15.02
C VAL A 727 31.39 -9.16 -16.43
N THR A 728 31.74 -7.86 -16.54
CA THR A 728 31.95 -7.22 -17.85
C THR A 728 33.09 -7.88 -18.62
N ALA A 729 34.22 -8.17 -17.95
CA ALA A 729 35.34 -8.88 -18.54
C ALA A 729 35.02 -10.30 -19.00
N ALA A 730 34.09 -10.98 -18.30
CA ALA A 730 33.55 -12.28 -18.69
C ALA A 730 32.55 -12.21 -19.86
N GLY A 731 32.16 -11.01 -20.33
CA GLY A 731 31.22 -10.81 -21.46
C GLY A 731 29.77 -11.10 -21.13
N ALA A 732 29.39 -11.25 -19.86
CA ALA A 732 28.02 -11.49 -19.44
C ALA A 732 27.20 -10.18 -19.34
N ARG A 733 25.91 -10.25 -19.71
CA ARG A 733 24.97 -9.13 -19.50
C ARG A 733 24.62 -9.04 -18.01
N GLN A 734 24.49 -7.83 -17.50
CA GLN A 734 24.27 -7.59 -16.07
C GLN A 734 22.91 -6.94 -15.84
N PHE A 735 22.20 -7.40 -14.79
CA PHE A 735 20.91 -6.88 -14.40
C PHE A 735 20.82 -6.74 -12.88
N ASN A 736 20.30 -5.60 -12.40
CA ASN A 736 20.23 -5.29 -10.98
C ASN A 736 18.78 -4.98 -10.57
N THR A 737 18.27 -5.69 -9.57
CA THR A 737 16.91 -5.45 -9.05
C THR A 737 16.72 -4.04 -8.50
N ALA A 738 17.77 -3.41 -7.94
CA ALA A 738 17.72 -2.02 -7.48
C ALA A 738 17.29 -1.03 -8.57
N GLU A 739 17.65 -1.30 -9.83
CA GLU A 739 17.40 -0.43 -10.97
C GLU A 739 16.18 -0.88 -11.77
N LEU A 740 16.02 -2.19 -11.95
CA LEU A 740 15.06 -2.78 -12.87
C LEU A 740 13.79 -3.30 -12.18
N GLY A 741 13.78 -3.38 -10.83
CA GLY A 741 12.75 -4.10 -10.09
C GLY A 741 12.94 -5.60 -10.23
N ALA A 742 11.89 -6.38 -10.00
CA ALA A 742 11.94 -7.82 -10.23
C ALA A 742 12.33 -8.16 -11.68
N ILE A 743 13.08 -9.25 -11.85
CA ILE A 743 13.58 -9.74 -13.13
C ILE A 743 12.94 -11.10 -13.39
N ASP A 744 12.16 -11.21 -14.45
CA ASP A 744 11.47 -12.42 -14.86
C ASP A 744 12.02 -12.95 -16.17
N LEU A 745 12.34 -14.25 -16.21
CA LEU A 745 12.88 -14.91 -17.36
C LEU A 745 12.19 -16.26 -17.58
N LEU A 746 11.80 -16.52 -18.82
CA LEU A 746 11.17 -17.76 -19.21
C LEU A 746 12.15 -18.62 -20.04
N PHE A 747 12.39 -19.83 -19.57
CA PHE A 747 13.12 -20.86 -20.28
C PHE A 747 12.11 -21.82 -20.93
N LEU A 748 11.92 -21.67 -22.22
CA LEU A 748 11.07 -22.56 -23.02
C LEU A 748 11.92 -23.67 -23.66
N PRO A 749 11.35 -24.82 -24.06
CA PRO A 749 12.11 -25.86 -24.75
C PRO A 749 12.91 -25.40 -25.98
N GLN A 750 12.49 -24.28 -26.58
CA GLN A 750 13.15 -23.69 -27.75
C GLN A 750 14.30 -22.73 -27.37
N GLY A 751 14.51 -22.47 -26.09
CA GLY A 751 15.55 -21.59 -25.57
C GLY A 751 15.05 -20.53 -24.59
N MET A 752 16.02 -19.81 -24.03
CA MET A 752 15.83 -18.72 -23.11
C MET A 752 15.20 -17.51 -23.83
N GLN A 753 14.13 -16.93 -23.22
CA GLN A 753 13.45 -15.74 -23.73
C GLN A 753 14.19 -14.46 -23.33
N THR A 754 13.69 -13.31 -23.73
CA THR A 754 14.18 -12.00 -23.27
C THR A 754 13.68 -11.74 -21.84
N PRO A 755 14.53 -11.30 -20.89
CA PRO A 755 14.11 -10.94 -19.55
C PRO A 755 13.07 -9.80 -19.55
N VAL A 756 12.10 -9.88 -18.67
CA VAL A 756 11.11 -8.85 -18.41
C VAL A 756 11.46 -8.17 -17.08
N PHE A 757 11.42 -6.86 -17.04
CA PHE A 757 11.79 -6.05 -15.90
C PHE A 757 10.55 -5.35 -15.33
N ALA A 758 10.29 -5.52 -14.07
CA ALA A 758 9.07 -5.00 -13.45
C ALA A 758 8.96 -3.47 -13.52
N ARG A 759 10.06 -2.73 -13.36
CA ARG A 759 10.04 -1.26 -13.49
C ARG A 759 9.71 -0.78 -14.90
N ALA A 760 10.00 -1.56 -15.92
CA ALA A 760 9.67 -1.23 -17.30
C ALA A 760 8.23 -1.62 -17.64
N SER A 761 7.81 -2.84 -17.29
CA SER A 761 6.45 -3.37 -17.60
C SER A 761 5.35 -2.70 -16.76
N GLU A 762 5.64 -2.37 -15.50
CA GLU A 762 4.70 -1.73 -14.57
C GLU A 762 4.91 -0.22 -14.44
N ARG A 763 5.60 0.39 -15.41
CA ARG A 763 5.91 1.82 -15.37
C ARG A 763 4.66 2.68 -15.29
N ARG A 764 4.69 3.63 -14.32
CA ARG A 764 3.71 4.69 -14.15
C ARG A 764 4.43 6.03 -14.04
N TRP A 765 3.76 7.11 -14.38
CA TRP A 765 4.35 8.45 -14.40
C TRP A 765 4.92 8.92 -13.04
N TRP A 766 4.54 8.30 -11.96
CA TRP A 766 5.08 8.60 -10.62
C TRP A 766 6.32 7.77 -10.26
N HIS A 767 6.65 6.73 -11.04
CA HIS A 767 7.86 5.95 -10.82
C HIS A 767 9.08 6.71 -11.32
N GLU A 768 10.19 6.60 -10.58
CA GLU A 768 11.46 7.11 -11.04
C GLU A 768 11.91 6.35 -12.31
N ALA A 769 12.35 7.10 -13.32
CA ALA A 769 12.84 6.49 -14.55
C ALA A 769 14.09 5.68 -14.25
N SER A 770 14.14 4.43 -14.71
CA SER A 770 15.37 3.63 -14.73
C SER A 770 16.07 3.88 -16.06
N ALA A 771 17.40 3.89 -16.07
CA ALA A 771 18.15 3.83 -17.32
C ALA A 771 17.77 2.52 -18.05
N PRO A 772 17.54 2.55 -19.36
CA PRO A 772 17.29 1.32 -20.10
C PRO A 772 18.53 0.41 -19.98
N PRO A 773 18.35 -0.92 -19.77
CA PRO A 773 19.48 -1.84 -19.70
C PRO A 773 20.27 -1.79 -21.02
N GLY A 774 21.54 -1.37 -20.95
CA GLY A 774 22.46 -1.28 -22.10
C GLY A 774 22.62 0.11 -22.70
N ALA A 775 22.38 1.19 -21.94
CA ALA A 775 22.63 2.59 -22.36
C ALA A 775 24.04 3.09 -22.04
N ASP A 776 24.99 2.20 -21.66
CA ASP A 776 26.42 2.52 -21.47
C ASP A 776 27.27 1.91 -22.58
#